data_3a30d66a21c22d56e854675073019e89
#
_entry.id   3a30d66a21c22d56e854675073019e89
#
_cell.length_a   1.000
_cell.length_b   1.000
_cell.length_c   1.000
_cell.angle_alpha   90.00
_cell.angle_beta   90.00
_cell.angle_gamma   90.00
#
_symmetry.space_group_name_H-M   'P 1'
#
loop_
_entity.id
_entity.type
_entity.pdbx_description
1 polymer ?
#
loop_
_entity_poly.entity_id
_entity_poly.type
_entity_poly.pdbx_seq_one_letter_code
_entity_poly.pdbx_strand_id
1 'polypeptide(L)'
;QFLWTGFDYIGEPTPYQTKNSYFGQIDTAGIPKDAYYIYKGEWTDGKKEPFVHIFPYWDFNMGQLIDVRIASNQPRVELFENGVSCGVCEISHEEGTGSVLTGDWTLRYKPGTICAVAYDQEGREVARERRSTSGETAALVLKAEKMQGNRILTWQGSPAGGLQAIPTDCMTLTANGEDMLFVEISAVDENGCQVENASDYVEVEVTGPGRLVGLDNGDSTDYDPYKGTIRKLFSGRLVAMVAAEDRPGEIKVTVRDAQKSVHLGELPACAKEDKSSYVQKIRQAETADILQEASLSITVVPGGTREGLALMPQNSFLPLAQVPVGFVPVRKLELVQAKEDMGNPENQQHVWTILGPKKRLVTVQAICHPASATDQEIIWRAVNASGIETNVASVEAQGDRAVITALGDGKFNVRCMVKNGTDKVKLISQMEFVIQDMGPATIDPYSFVVGGLFNCQRGTVLSGIQNAASTAREGFTAVGYSGLDFGDYGSDEITVSIFANSNDPQFIQFWEGLPGEEGSELLYDGVYHKQSQWQVFQPETYKLKKRLRGQTTLSICTKASMELGGFNFTRINKAFARLYVVENRQIYGDSFTVTKEAIEGIGNNVSLEYADMDFGEQGVSRITICGRTPLANNTIHVRFVGEESVNQIVEFPHEEEYREHSFDLQPVKGVQKVVFVFLPGCDFDFKWFRFE
;
A
#
# COMPACT_ATOMS: atom_id res chain seq x y z
N GLN A 1 15.55 18.59 24.54
CA GLN A 1 14.76 17.85 23.56
C GLN A 1 13.52 17.26 24.24
N PHE A 2 12.38 17.34 23.60
CA PHE A 2 11.11 16.79 24.11
C PHE A 2 10.62 15.73 23.15
N LEU A 3 10.20 14.58 23.69
CA LEU A 3 9.54 13.53 22.94
C LEU A 3 8.02 13.71 23.02
N TRP A 4 7.35 13.80 21.91
CA TRP A 4 5.90 13.74 21.82
C TRP A 4 5.52 12.41 21.17
N THR A 5 5.09 11.39 21.86
CA THR A 5 4.81 11.20 23.28
C THR A 5 5.38 9.85 23.70
N GLY A 6 5.45 9.54 25.01
CA GLY A 6 5.91 8.23 25.48
C GLY A 6 4.91 7.12 25.18
N PHE A 7 3.61 7.39 25.31
CA PHE A 7 2.53 6.42 25.14
C PHE A 7 1.55 6.84 24.05
N ASP A 8 0.96 5.86 23.38
CA ASP A 8 -0.28 6.08 22.63
C ASP A 8 -1.39 6.50 23.61
N TYR A 9 -2.29 7.37 23.15
CA TYR A 9 -3.38 7.88 23.98
C TYR A 9 -4.69 8.05 23.22
N ILE A 10 -5.80 7.92 23.92
CA ILE A 10 -7.15 8.09 23.37
C ILE A 10 -7.44 9.60 23.28
N GLY A 11 -8.15 10.02 22.22
CA GLY A 11 -8.61 11.39 22.03
C GLY A 11 -7.98 12.12 20.85
N GLU A 12 -6.93 11.57 20.24
CA GLU A 12 -6.28 12.11 19.04
C GLU A 12 -6.08 11.00 17.99
N PRO A 13 -7.16 10.60 17.28
CA PRO A 13 -7.06 9.55 16.26
C PRO A 13 -6.17 10.01 15.11
N THR A 14 -5.08 9.29 14.86
CA THR A 14 -4.11 9.56 13.79
C THR A 14 -3.62 8.24 13.19
N PRO A 15 -3.93 7.93 11.92
CA PRO A 15 -4.85 8.65 11.03
C PRO A 15 -6.32 8.61 11.48
N TYR A 16 -7.19 9.35 10.83
CA TYR A 16 -8.59 9.52 11.22
C TYR A 16 -9.37 8.21 11.44
N GLN A 17 -8.97 7.11 10.79
CA GLN A 17 -9.61 5.79 10.93
C GLN A 17 -9.24 5.04 12.21
N THR A 18 -8.36 5.59 13.05
CA THR A 18 -7.97 4.97 14.32
C THR A 18 -8.79 5.52 15.49
N LYS A 19 -8.85 4.77 16.60
CA LYS A 19 -9.51 5.23 17.84
C LYS A 19 -8.63 6.09 18.74
N ASN A 20 -7.30 5.99 18.56
CA ASN A 20 -6.28 6.63 19.38
C ASN A 20 -5.08 7.03 18.52
N SER A 21 -4.16 7.80 19.09
CA SER A 21 -2.86 8.06 18.47
C SER A 21 -2.05 6.75 18.33
N TYR A 22 -1.10 6.71 17.40
CA TYR A 22 -0.19 5.56 17.23
C TYR A 22 1.29 5.98 17.22
N PHE A 23 1.60 7.22 17.51
CA PHE A 23 2.97 7.77 17.47
C PHE A 23 3.71 7.71 18.82
N GLY A 24 3.11 7.11 19.85
CA GLY A 24 3.78 6.79 21.10
C GLY A 24 4.86 5.73 20.93
N GLN A 25 5.82 5.70 21.85
CA GLN A 25 6.87 4.68 21.89
C GLN A 25 6.38 3.37 22.53
N ILE A 26 5.32 3.47 23.30
CA ILE A 26 4.63 2.37 23.98
C ILE A 26 3.16 2.46 23.56
N ASP A 27 2.52 1.34 23.27
CA ASP A 27 1.12 1.30 22.88
C ASP A 27 0.16 1.46 24.08
N THR A 28 -1.16 1.47 23.82
CA THR A 28 -2.17 1.61 24.88
C THR A 28 -2.23 0.41 25.84
N ALA A 29 -1.77 -0.78 25.41
CA ALA A 29 -1.66 -1.96 26.24
C ALA A 29 -0.42 -1.96 27.15
N GLY A 30 0.47 -0.98 26.98
CA GLY A 30 1.74 -0.88 27.70
C GLY A 30 2.87 -1.68 27.06
N ILE A 31 2.70 -2.18 25.82
CA ILE A 31 3.70 -2.95 25.11
C ILE A 31 4.66 -1.98 24.38
N PRO A 32 6.01 -2.08 24.61
CA PRO A 32 6.98 -1.28 23.90
C PRO A 32 6.98 -1.59 22.40
N LYS A 33 7.01 -0.54 21.58
CA LYS A 33 7.24 -0.64 20.13
C LYS A 33 8.74 -0.67 19.81
N ASP A 34 9.12 -1.04 18.59
CA ASP A 34 10.53 -1.13 18.21
C ASP A 34 11.28 0.20 18.41
N ALA A 35 10.66 1.34 18.15
CA ALA A 35 11.26 2.65 18.38
C ALA A 35 11.61 2.92 19.86
N TYR A 36 10.90 2.34 20.82
CA TYR A 36 11.23 2.44 22.24
C TYR A 36 12.66 1.96 22.53
N TYR A 37 13.10 0.90 21.87
CA TYR A 37 14.40 0.30 22.12
C TYR A 37 15.56 1.16 21.59
N ILE A 38 15.33 2.02 20.59
CA ILE A 38 16.29 3.02 20.16
C ILE A 38 16.52 4.04 21.29
N TYR A 39 15.44 4.57 21.89
CA TYR A 39 15.55 5.47 23.06
C TYR A 39 16.14 4.78 24.27
N LYS A 40 15.79 3.51 24.52
CA LYS A 40 16.37 2.72 25.59
C LYS A 40 17.89 2.62 25.40
N GLY A 41 18.38 2.45 24.17
CA GLY A 41 19.81 2.43 23.84
C GLY A 41 20.55 3.68 24.28
N GLU A 42 19.92 4.85 24.10
CA GLU A 42 20.51 6.14 24.46
C GLU A 42 20.41 6.49 25.95
N TRP A 43 19.35 6.05 26.61
CA TRP A 43 19.01 6.50 27.96
C TRP A 43 19.41 5.55 29.08
N THR A 44 19.84 4.33 28.78
CA THR A 44 20.23 3.35 29.80
C THR A 44 21.73 3.11 29.86
N ASP A 45 22.21 2.83 31.08
CA ASP A 45 23.61 2.48 31.31
C ASP A 45 23.91 1.04 30.88
N GLY A 46 24.59 0.88 29.76
CA GLY A 46 24.94 -0.41 29.20
C GLY A 46 25.79 -1.32 30.10
N LYS A 47 26.45 -0.78 31.13
CA LYS A 47 27.17 -1.58 32.14
C LYS A 47 26.25 -2.19 33.16
N LYS A 48 25.13 -1.51 33.48
CA LYS A 48 24.16 -1.96 34.49
C LYS A 48 23.09 -2.87 33.92
N GLU A 49 22.61 -2.53 32.72
CA GLU A 49 21.51 -3.20 32.04
C GLU A 49 21.85 -3.36 30.56
N PRO A 50 22.80 -4.24 30.20
CA PRO A 50 23.10 -4.49 28.79
C PRO A 50 21.89 -5.10 28.09
N PHE A 51 21.55 -4.60 26.90
CA PHE A 51 20.51 -5.18 26.07
C PHE A 51 20.84 -5.11 24.59
N VAL A 52 20.12 -5.90 23.83
CA VAL A 52 20.06 -5.87 22.36
C VAL A 52 18.63 -6.17 21.93
N HIS A 53 18.13 -5.51 20.90
CA HIS A 53 16.80 -5.72 20.37
C HIS A 53 16.82 -5.73 18.85
N ILE A 54 16.21 -6.78 18.26
CA ILE A 54 16.12 -6.99 16.81
C ILE A 54 14.74 -6.56 16.32
N PHE A 55 14.67 -5.83 15.22
CA PHE A 55 13.43 -5.59 14.48
C PHE A 55 13.68 -5.56 12.97
N PRO A 56 12.68 -6.00 12.17
CA PRO A 56 11.35 -6.50 12.54
C PRO A 56 11.38 -7.97 13.03
N TYR A 57 10.19 -8.58 13.24
CA TYR A 57 10.04 -10.02 13.40
C TYR A 57 10.58 -10.79 12.17
N TRP A 58 10.76 -12.13 12.27
CA TRP A 58 11.41 -12.90 11.22
C TRP A 58 10.51 -13.97 10.61
N ASP A 59 9.46 -13.52 9.86
CA ASP A 59 8.55 -14.40 9.10
C ASP A 59 8.01 -13.68 7.87
N PHE A 60 8.70 -13.83 6.72
CA PHE A 60 8.43 -13.13 5.46
C PHE A 60 8.34 -14.09 4.27
N ASN A 61 8.28 -13.57 3.05
CA ASN A 61 8.34 -14.39 1.84
C ASN A 61 9.79 -14.79 1.54
N MET A 62 9.99 -16.04 1.13
CA MET A 62 11.31 -16.53 0.76
C MET A 62 11.99 -15.60 -0.26
N GLY A 63 13.19 -15.13 0.05
CA GLY A 63 13.99 -14.24 -0.81
C GLY A 63 13.58 -12.77 -0.79
N GLN A 64 12.56 -12.37 -0.05
CA GLN A 64 12.17 -10.97 0.14
C GLN A 64 13.32 -10.19 0.80
N LEU A 65 13.60 -8.97 0.32
CA LEU A 65 14.58 -8.08 0.95
C LEU A 65 13.98 -7.50 2.24
N ILE A 66 14.67 -7.69 3.35
CA ILE A 66 14.27 -7.22 4.67
C ILE A 66 15.38 -6.35 5.23
N ASP A 67 15.03 -5.14 5.62
CA ASP A 67 15.89 -4.26 6.39
C ASP A 67 15.80 -4.66 7.86
N VAL A 68 16.86 -5.29 8.36
CA VAL A 68 17.00 -5.70 9.76
C VAL A 68 17.76 -4.64 10.52
N ARG A 69 17.20 -4.21 11.62
CA ARG A 69 17.79 -3.19 12.48
C ARG A 69 17.98 -3.73 13.90
N ILE A 70 19.08 -3.35 14.55
CA ILE A 70 19.42 -3.75 15.91
C ILE A 70 19.64 -2.50 16.74
N ALA A 71 18.87 -2.34 17.82
CA ALA A 71 19.08 -1.34 18.84
C ALA A 71 19.82 -1.95 20.03
N SER A 72 20.78 -1.21 20.59
CA SER A 72 21.55 -1.66 21.76
C SER A 72 22.17 -0.45 22.46
N ASN A 73 22.44 -0.58 23.76
CA ASN A 73 23.26 0.35 24.54
C ASN A 73 24.72 -0.09 24.63
N GLN A 74 25.14 -1.01 23.75
CA GLN A 74 26.52 -1.51 23.66
C GLN A 74 27.22 -0.94 22.42
N PRO A 75 28.55 -0.76 22.45
CA PRO A 75 29.26 -0.13 21.35
C PRO A 75 29.34 -0.98 20.08
N ARG A 76 29.05 -2.28 20.17
CA ARG A 76 29.20 -3.19 19.04
C ARG A 76 28.14 -4.27 19.04
N VAL A 77 27.55 -4.52 17.88
CA VAL A 77 26.55 -5.57 17.66
C VAL A 77 26.93 -6.41 16.44
N GLU A 78 26.61 -7.70 16.48
CA GLU A 78 26.81 -8.64 15.38
C GLU A 78 25.48 -9.36 15.10
N LEU A 79 25.12 -9.48 13.83
CA LEU A 79 23.94 -10.19 13.37
C LEU A 79 24.35 -11.55 12.78
N PHE A 80 23.60 -12.58 13.15
CA PHE A 80 23.74 -13.93 12.59
C PHE A 80 22.44 -14.35 11.93
N GLU A 81 22.50 -14.91 10.72
CA GLU A 81 21.40 -15.61 10.05
C GLU A 81 21.69 -17.11 10.05
N ASN A 82 20.82 -17.91 10.66
CA ASN A 82 20.97 -19.37 10.75
C ASN A 82 22.37 -19.81 11.24
N GLY A 83 22.94 -19.06 12.18
CA GLY A 83 24.23 -19.33 12.77
C GLY A 83 25.44 -18.81 11.98
N VAL A 84 25.22 -18.20 10.83
CA VAL A 84 26.28 -17.57 10.00
C VAL A 84 26.28 -16.07 10.26
N SER A 85 27.48 -15.50 10.54
CA SER A 85 27.64 -14.08 10.75
C SER A 85 27.33 -13.29 9.48
N CYS A 86 26.48 -12.28 9.62
CA CYS A 86 26.18 -11.29 8.59
C CYS A 86 27.05 -10.04 8.70
N GLY A 87 27.97 -10.02 9.67
CA GLY A 87 28.87 -8.93 9.95
C GLY A 87 28.58 -8.21 11.25
N VAL A 88 29.49 -7.32 11.60
CA VAL A 88 29.52 -6.52 12.82
C VAL A 88 29.24 -5.07 12.47
N CYS A 89 28.48 -4.38 13.32
CA CYS A 89 28.23 -2.94 13.26
C CYS A 89 28.66 -2.29 14.56
N GLU A 90 29.36 -1.14 14.44
CA GLU A 90 29.70 -0.29 15.57
C GLU A 90 28.55 0.71 15.82
N ILE A 91 28.11 0.81 17.05
CA ILE A 91 27.09 1.77 17.52
C ILE A 91 27.81 2.90 18.25
N SER A 92 27.51 4.13 17.87
CA SER A 92 28.09 5.32 18.47
C SER A 92 27.03 6.08 19.28
N HIS A 93 27.26 6.23 20.58
CA HIS A 93 26.45 7.00 21.50
C HIS A 93 27.04 8.40 21.77
N GLU A 94 27.83 8.93 20.83
CA GLU A 94 28.41 10.26 20.95
C GLU A 94 27.34 11.35 20.81
N GLU A 95 27.45 12.40 21.64
CA GLU A 95 26.54 13.55 21.56
C GLU A 95 26.78 14.33 20.27
N GLY A 96 25.68 14.70 19.59
CA GLY A 96 25.70 15.58 18.42
C GLY A 96 25.29 14.89 17.12
N THR A 97 25.74 15.46 16.01
CA THR A 97 25.45 14.95 14.66
C THR A 97 26.42 13.85 14.26
N GLY A 98 25.91 12.78 13.62
CA GLY A 98 26.72 11.69 13.10
C GLY A 98 26.82 10.48 14.04
N SER A 99 26.04 10.44 15.13
CA SER A 99 25.89 9.24 15.94
C SER A 99 25.22 8.11 15.14
N VAL A 100 25.69 6.89 15.35
CA VAL A 100 25.10 5.68 14.78
C VAL A 100 24.34 4.96 15.89
N LEU A 101 23.02 5.12 15.90
CA LEU A 101 22.15 4.65 16.98
C LEU A 101 21.75 3.18 16.86
N THR A 102 21.87 2.61 15.65
CA THR A 102 21.46 1.23 15.34
C THR A 102 22.46 0.56 14.43
N GLY A 103 22.55 -0.78 14.50
CA GLY A 103 23.17 -1.59 13.46
C GLY A 103 22.13 -1.94 12.40
N ASP A 104 22.44 -1.74 11.12
CA ASP A 104 21.51 -1.91 10.01
C ASP A 104 22.05 -2.92 8.99
N TRP A 105 21.23 -3.88 8.56
CA TRP A 105 21.53 -4.87 7.53
C TRP A 105 20.33 -5.00 6.58
N THR A 106 20.61 -5.24 5.29
CA THR A 106 19.58 -5.66 4.34
C THR A 106 19.85 -7.11 3.95
N LEU A 107 18.94 -8.01 4.32
CA LEU A 107 19.04 -9.45 4.08
C LEU A 107 17.94 -9.94 3.15
N ARG A 108 18.24 -11.01 2.38
CA ARG A 108 17.19 -11.79 1.71
C ARG A 108 16.69 -12.83 2.68
N TYR A 109 15.40 -12.73 3.04
CA TYR A 109 14.78 -13.62 4.00
C TYR A 109 14.93 -15.10 3.61
N LYS A 110 15.36 -15.89 4.59
CA LYS A 110 15.31 -17.35 4.60
C LYS A 110 14.69 -17.81 5.91
N PRO A 111 13.82 -18.84 5.87
CA PRO A 111 13.28 -19.41 7.10
C PRO A 111 14.39 -19.86 8.04
N GLY A 112 14.11 -19.74 9.33
CA GLY A 112 15.06 -20.13 10.40
C GLY A 112 15.19 -19.04 11.43
N THR A 113 16.42 -18.64 11.77
CA THR A 113 16.66 -17.73 12.89
C THR A 113 17.58 -16.58 12.52
N ILE A 114 17.27 -15.41 13.06
CA ILE A 114 18.24 -14.32 13.21
C ILE A 114 18.58 -14.15 14.68
N CYS A 115 19.83 -13.86 14.97
CA CYS A 115 20.33 -13.68 16.32
C CYS A 115 21.26 -12.47 16.36
N ALA A 116 20.97 -11.51 17.23
CA ALA A 116 21.86 -10.39 17.52
C ALA A 116 22.63 -10.65 18.79
N VAL A 117 23.90 -10.32 18.76
CA VAL A 117 24.81 -10.37 19.90
C VAL A 117 25.41 -8.99 20.12
N ALA A 118 25.31 -8.50 21.35
CA ALA A 118 25.95 -7.25 21.76
C ALA A 118 27.21 -7.50 22.56
N TYR A 119 28.25 -6.73 22.25
CA TYR A 119 29.58 -6.84 22.87
C TYR A 119 29.92 -5.54 23.60
N ASP A 120 30.54 -5.67 24.77
CA ASP A 120 31.07 -4.56 25.52
C ASP A 120 32.36 -4.00 24.87
N GLN A 121 32.99 -2.99 25.53
CA GLN A 121 34.22 -2.37 25.07
C GLN A 121 35.41 -3.35 25.03
N GLU A 122 35.40 -4.38 25.88
CA GLU A 122 36.43 -5.43 25.94
C GLU A 122 36.16 -6.57 24.94
N GLY A 123 35.06 -6.49 24.17
CA GLY A 123 34.69 -7.49 23.17
C GLY A 123 34.03 -8.75 23.76
N ARG A 124 33.57 -8.68 25.00
CA ARG A 124 32.80 -9.78 25.64
C ARG A 124 31.35 -9.69 25.27
N GLU A 125 30.72 -10.82 25.01
CA GLU A 125 29.26 -10.92 24.84
C GLU A 125 28.56 -10.54 26.16
N VAL A 126 27.62 -9.57 26.10
CA VAL A 126 26.90 -9.09 27.29
C VAL A 126 25.36 -9.14 27.11
N ALA A 127 24.88 -9.26 25.88
CA ALA A 127 23.46 -9.47 25.63
C ALA A 127 23.24 -10.22 24.30
N ARG A 128 22.14 -10.96 24.23
CA ARG A 128 21.75 -11.72 23.05
C ARG A 128 20.22 -11.74 22.91
N GLU A 129 19.72 -11.52 21.69
CA GLU A 129 18.32 -11.73 21.33
C GLU A 129 18.24 -12.62 20.09
N ARG A 130 17.21 -13.44 20.03
CA ARG A 130 16.95 -14.34 18.91
C ARG A 130 15.49 -14.20 18.47
N ARG A 131 15.27 -14.11 17.16
CA ARG A 131 13.97 -14.22 16.52
C ARG A 131 13.96 -15.39 15.54
N SER A 132 12.84 -16.06 15.44
CA SER A 132 12.70 -17.26 14.61
C SER A 132 11.47 -17.15 13.74
N THR A 133 11.53 -17.72 12.53
CA THR A 133 10.34 -18.01 11.74
C THR A 133 9.40 -18.88 12.55
N SER A 134 8.17 -18.46 12.73
CA SER A 134 7.15 -19.20 13.45
C SER A 134 6.34 -20.09 12.52
N GLY A 135 5.81 -21.19 13.09
CA GLY A 135 4.78 -22.02 12.49
C GLY A 135 3.38 -21.42 12.67
N GLU A 136 2.35 -22.27 12.52
CA GLU A 136 0.97 -21.92 12.84
C GLU A 136 0.78 -21.77 14.35
N THR A 137 -0.20 -20.98 14.76
CA THR A 137 -0.54 -20.80 16.17
C THR A 137 -1.05 -22.12 16.76
N ALA A 138 -0.40 -22.60 17.81
CA ALA A 138 -0.74 -23.88 18.46
C ALA A 138 -1.20 -23.72 19.90
N ALA A 139 -0.63 -22.77 20.65
CA ALA A 139 -0.92 -22.60 22.07
C ALA A 139 -0.84 -21.15 22.52
N LEU A 140 -1.39 -20.89 23.71
CA LEU A 140 -1.29 -19.62 24.41
C LEU A 140 -0.29 -19.72 25.56
N VAL A 141 0.45 -18.64 25.81
CA VAL A 141 1.36 -18.50 26.95
C VAL A 141 0.97 -17.26 27.74
N LEU A 142 0.93 -17.38 29.05
CA LEU A 142 0.59 -16.29 29.98
C LEU A 142 1.84 -15.84 30.73
N LYS A 143 2.08 -14.54 30.73
CA LYS A 143 3.12 -13.90 31.54
C LYS A 143 2.45 -12.84 32.41
N ALA A 144 2.53 -12.97 33.72
CA ALA A 144 1.98 -11.97 34.64
C ALA A 144 3.06 -11.06 35.18
N GLU A 145 2.75 -9.79 35.26
CA GLU A 145 3.64 -8.76 35.80
C GLU A 145 2.92 -7.91 36.84
N LYS A 146 3.61 -7.63 37.91
CA LYS A 146 3.16 -6.76 38.99
C LYS A 146 4.27 -5.84 39.45
N MET A 147 3.95 -4.57 39.64
CA MET A 147 4.85 -3.62 40.32
C MET A 147 4.78 -3.83 41.84
N GLN A 148 5.92 -4.09 42.46
CA GLN A 148 6.07 -4.12 43.91
C GLN A 148 7.21 -3.17 44.31
N GLY A 149 6.85 -2.01 44.79
CA GLY A 149 7.81 -0.92 45.00
C GLY A 149 8.46 -0.53 43.67
N ASN A 150 9.79 -0.58 43.58
CA ASN A 150 10.56 -0.27 42.36
C ASN A 150 10.93 -1.54 41.56
N ARG A 151 10.33 -2.70 41.83
CA ARG A 151 10.62 -3.94 41.14
C ARG A 151 9.41 -4.42 40.33
N ILE A 152 9.67 -4.92 39.13
CA ILE A 152 8.71 -5.66 38.34
C ILE A 152 8.89 -7.14 38.67
N LEU A 153 7.86 -7.76 39.19
CA LEU A 153 7.80 -9.20 39.37
C LEU A 153 7.15 -9.84 38.16
N THR A 154 7.81 -10.83 37.58
CA THR A 154 7.38 -11.49 36.34
C THR A 154 7.19 -12.97 36.53
N TRP A 155 6.14 -13.54 35.97
CA TRP A 155 5.86 -14.97 35.87
C TRP A 155 5.55 -15.43 34.46
N GLN A 156 5.90 -16.67 34.16
CA GLN A 156 5.44 -17.37 32.96
C GLN A 156 4.56 -18.55 33.33
N GLY A 157 3.33 -18.56 32.85
CA GLY A 157 2.44 -19.73 32.82
C GLY A 157 2.70 -20.54 31.55
N SER A 158 2.67 -21.87 31.69
CA SER A 158 2.86 -22.80 30.59
C SER A 158 1.54 -23.43 30.14
N PRO A 159 1.38 -23.86 28.88
CA PRO A 159 0.27 -24.71 28.46
C PRO A 159 0.29 -26.02 29.26
N ALA A 160 -0.89 -26.52 29.58
CA ALA A 160 -1.00 -27.81 30.28
C ALA A 160 -0.47 -28.90 29.35
N GLY A 161 0.77 -29.32 29.56
CA GLY A 161 1.29 -30.54 28.90
C GLY A 161 2.71 -30.55 28.39
N GLY A 162 3.55 -29.48 28.48
CA GLY A 162 4.81 -29.68 27.84
C GLY A 162 6.01 -28.76 28.07
N LEU A 163 5.83 -27.56 28.51
CA LEU A 163 6.96 -26.68 28.86
C LEU A 163 7.08 -26.62 30.37
N GLN A 164 8.28 -26.89 30.94
CA GLN A 164 8.49 -26.88 32.37
C GLN A 164 8.06 -25.52 32.96
N ALA A 165 7.06 -25.57 33.85
CA ALA A 165 6.74 -24.43 34.68
C ALA A 165 7.97 -24.05 35.51
N ILE A 166 8.43 -22.82 35.36
CA ILE A 166 9.47 -22.26 36.22
C ILE A 166 8.84 -22.12 37.61
N PRO A 167 9.41 -22.72 38.68
CA PRO A 167 8.90 -22.56 40.03
C PRO A 167 9.02 -21.09 40.40
N THR A 168 7.89 -20.45 40.62
CA THR A 168 7.83 -19.03 40.98
C THR A 168 7.51 -18.95 42.47
N ASP A 169 8.23 -18.12 43.18
CA ASP A 169 7.78 -17.58 44.46
C ASP A 169 6.39 -16.98 44.22
N CYS A 170 5.39 -17.46 44.96
CA CYS A 170 3.97 -17.16 44.70
C CYS A 170 3.72 -15.67 44.56
N MET A 171 3.29 -15.25 43.37
CA MET A 171 2.78 -13.90 43.18
C MET A 171 1.54 -13.73 44.03
N THR A 172 1.52 -12.71 44.80
CA THR A 172 0.43 -12.45 45.68
C THR A 172 -0.23 -11.10 45.36
N LEU A 173 -1.56 -11.11 45.38
CA LEU A 173 -2.35 -9.91 45.48
C LEU A 173 -2.88 -9.72 46.88
N THR A 174 -3.13 -8.50 47.29
CA THR A 174 -3.73 -8.16 48.56
C THR A 174 -5.24 -8.02 48.42
N ALA A 175 -6.00 -8.65 49.29
CA ALA A 175 -7.47 -8.56 49.33
C ALA A 175 -7.91 -7.15 49.79
N ASN A 176 -7.74 -6.14 48.96
CA ASN A 176 -8.06 -4.72 49.23
C ASN A 176 -8.99 -4.10 48.18
N GLY A 177 -9.37 -4.86 47.12
CA GLY A 177 -10.22 -4.39 46.03
C GLY A 177 -9.52 -3.53 44.99
N GLU A 178 -8.26 -3.14 45.19
CA GLU A 178 -7.48 -2.25 44.33
C GLU A 178 -6.22 -2.91 43.77
N ASP A 179 -5.64 -3.88 44.48
CA ASP A 179 -4.39 -4.52 44.07
C ASP A 179 -4.59 -5.31 42.75
N MET A 180 -3.72 -5.07 41.78
CA MET A 180 -3.87 -5.64 40.44
C MET A 180 -2.56 -6.05 39.82
N LEU A 181 -2.67 -6.89 38.79
CA LEU A 181 -1.56 -7.27 37.93
C LEU A 181 -1.98 -7.24 36.44
N PHE A 182 -0.99 -7.28 35.60
CA PHE A 182 -1.14 -7.33 34.15
C PHE A 182 -0.73 -8.72 33.68
N VAL A 183 -1.61 -9.39 32.91
CA VAL A 183 -1.33 -10.67 32.30
C VAL A 183 -1.16 -10.46 30.80
N GLU A 184 0.08 -10.55 30.31
CA GLU A 184 0.37 -10.62 28.90
C GLU A 184 0.04 -12.02 28.40
N ILE A 185 -0.75 -12.11 27.35
CA ILE A 185 -1.18 -13.31 26.67
C ILE A 185 -0.48 -13.30 25.32
N SER A 186 0.28 -14.35 24.99
CA SER A 186 1.01 -14.47 23.73
C SER A 186 0.66 -15.77 23.01
N ALA A 187 0.54 -15.72 21.68
CA ALA A 187 0.41 -16.90 20.84
C ALA A 187 1.78 -17.49 20.52
N VAL A 188 1.89 -18.83 20.59
CA VAL A 188 3.10 -19.58 20.24
C VAL A 188 2.78 -20.74 19.31
N ASP A 189 3.75 -21.14 18.49
CA ASP A 189 3.66 -22.33 17.65
C ASP A 189 3.96 -23.63 18.43
N GLU A 190 3.97 -24.77 17.75
CA GLU A 190 4.27 -26.08 18.33
C GLU A 190 5.67 -26.16 18.97
N ASN A 191 6.61 -25.33 18.53
CA ASN A 191 7.98 -25.28 19.03
C ASN A 191 8.14 -24.27 20.18
N GLY A 192 7.07 -23.56 20.55
CA GLY A 192 7.08 -22.50 21.56
C GLY A 192 7.65 -21.18 21.04
N CYS A 193 7.83 -21.03 19.72
CA CYS A 193 8.20 -19.75 19.13
C CYS A 193 6.98 -18.81 19.10
N GLN A 194 7.17 -17.56 19.48
CA GLN A 194 6.10 -16.56 19.42
C GLN A 194 5.64 -16.34 17.98
N VAL A 195 4.31 -16.37 17.78
CA VAL A 195 3.68 -16.10 16.50
C VAL A 195 3.28 -14.62 16.45
N GLU A 196 4.23 -13.77 16.04
CA GLU A 196 4.09 -12.30 16.14
C GLU A 196 3.07 -11.71 15.15
N ASN A 197 2.52 -12.50 14.24
CA ASN A 197 1.46 -12.08 13.31
C ASN A 197 0.11 -12.76 13.61
N ALA A 198 -0.04 -13.42 14.76
CA ALA A 198 -1.31 -14.00 15.19
C ALA A 198 -2.33 -12.92 15.53
N SER A 199 -3.58 -13.14 15.11
CA SER A 199 -4.72 -12.25 15.35
C SER A 199 -5.98 -13.00 15.79
N ASP A 200 -5.80 -14.17 16.41
CA ASP A 200 -6.86 -15.03 16.91
C ASP A 200 -7.68 -14.33 18.00
N TYR A 201 -8.98 -14.63 18.06
CA TYR A 201 -9.84 -14.15 19.15
C TYR A 201 -9.71 -15.08 20.35
N VAL A 202 -9.42 -14.50 21.49
CA VAL A 202 -9.30 -15.23 22.76
C VAL A 202 -10.31 -14.74 23.79
N GLU A 203 -10.78 -15.67 24.63
CA GLU A 203 -11.62 -15.38 25.78
C GLU A 203 -10.81 -15.50 27.06
N VAL A 204 -10.96 -14.52 27.94
CA VAL A 204 -10.32 -14.47 29.25
C VAL A 204 -11.39 -14.64 30.33
N GLU A 205 -11.26 -15.70 31.13
CA GLU A 205 -12.11 -15.99 32.27
C GLU A 205 -11.29 -15.84 33.57
N VAL A 206 -11.85 -15.10 34.53
CA VAL A 206 -11.27 -14.92 35.86
C VAL A 206 -12.23 -15.51 36.90
N THR A 207 -11.77 -16.48 37.68
CA THR A 207 -12.55 -17.09 38.74
C THR A 207 -11.86 -16.94 40.10
N GLY A 208 -12.60 -17.14 41.21
CA GLY A 208 -12.09 -16.92 42.57
C GLY A 208 -12.30 -15.48 43.06
N PRO A 209 -11.52 -14.99 44.06
CA PRO A 209 -11.65 -13.64 44.61
C PRO A 209 -10.94 -12.57 43.77
N GLY A 210 -11.23 -12.56 42.49
CA GLY A 210 -10.68 -11.61 41.54
C GLY A 210 -11.66 -11.26 40.44
N ARG A 211 -11.37 -10.16 39.71
CA ARG A 211 -12.16 -9.69 38.58
C ARG A 211 -11.29 -9.30 37.41
N LEU A 212 -11.80 -9.51 36.22
CA LEU A 212 -11.23 -8.92 35.01
C LEU A 212 -11.60 -7.45 34.94
N VAL A 213 -10.61 -6.57 34.88
CA VAL A 213 -10.82 -5.11 34.78
C VAL A 213 -11.02 -4.69 33.33
N GLY A 214 -10.27 -5.28 32.43
CA GLY A 214 -10.35 -5.04 30.99
C GLY A 214 -9.32 -5.78 30.20
N LEU A 215 -9.44 -5.67 28.86
CA LEU A 215 -8.55 -6.23 27.86
C LEU A 215 -8.05 -5.13 26.91
N ASP A 216 -6.76 -5.10 26.62
CA ASP A 216 -6.19 -4.22 25.60
C ASP A 216 -5.12 -4.95 24.78
N ASN A 217 -5.18 -4.81 23.46
CA ASN A 217 -4.22 -5.39 22.52
C ASN A 217 -3.28 -4.37 21.87
N GLY A 218 -3.41 -3.08 22.21
CA GLY A 218 -2.60 -2.01 21.62
C GLY A 218 -2.94 -1.61 20.18
N ASP A 219 -3.86 -2.31 19.52
CA ASP A 219 -4.27 -2.01 18.15
C ASP A 219 -5.12 -0.75 18.07
N SER A 220 -4.58 0.32 17.49
CA SER A 220 -5.29 1.59 17.30
C SER A 220 -6.51 1.47 16.37
N THR A 221 -6.61 0.41 15.58
CA THR A 221 -7.70 0.15 14.63
C THR A 221 -8.78 -0.79 15.17
N ASP A 222 -8.55 -1.36 16.37
CA ASP A 222 -9.50 -2.23 17.04
C ASP A 222 -10.49 -1.42 17.88
N TYR A 223 -11.77 -1.44 17.51
CA TYR A 223 -12.86 -0.73 18.19
C TYR A 223 -13.63 -1.59 19.20
N ASP A 224 -13.19 -2.82 19.46
CA ASP A 224 -13.82 -3.67 20.46
C ASP A 224 -13.75 -3.02 21.86
N PRO A 225 -14.80 -3.20 22.69
CA PRO A 225 -14.83 -2.61 24.03
C PRO A 225 -13.67 -3.12 24.91
N TYR A 226 -13.00 -2.23 25.62
CA TYR A 226 -11.97 -2.62 26.61
C TYR A 226 -12.53 -3.49 27.75
N LYS A 227 -13.80 -3.27 28.12
CA LYS A 227 -14.50 -4.00 29.18
C LYS A 227 -15.28 -5.17 28.60
N GLY A 228 -14.58 -6.11 28.00
CA GLY A 228 -15.12 -7.38 27.49
C GLY A 228 -14.31 -8.54 28.02
N THR A 229 -14.80 -9.75 27.80
CA THR A 229 -14.08 -11.01 28.12
C THR A 229 -13.39 -11.58 26.88
N ILE A 230 -13.72 -11.12 25.70
CA ILE A 230 -13.22 -11.60 24.42
C ILE A 230 -12.56 -10.43 23.67
N ARG A 231 -11.37 -10.68 23.13
CA ARG A 231 -10.67 -9.74 22.23
C ARG A 231 -9.70 -10.49 21.32
N LYS A 232 -9.43 -9.95 20.13
CA LYS A 232 -8.40 -10.47 19.22
C LYS A 232 -7.00 -10.16 19.75
N LEU A 233 -6.06 -11.03 19.44
CA LEU A 233 -4.63 -10.72 19.56
C LEU A 233 -4.23 -9.66 18.52
N PHE A 234 -3.25 -8.86 18.85
CA PHE A 234 -2.58 -7.94 17.92
C PHE A 234 -1.07 -8.16 18.02
N SER A 235 -0.41 -8.37 16.89
CA SER A 235 0.99 -8.80 16.89
C SER A 235 1.25 -10.01 17.80
N GLY A 236 0.29 -10.95 17.81
CA GLY A 236 0.35 -12.15 18.64
C GLY A 236 0.17 -11.93 20.14
N ARG A 237 -0.28 -10.74 20.59
CA ARG A 237 -0.34 -10.37 22.02
C ARG A 237 -1.67 -9.72 22.41
N LEU A 238 -1.98 -9.86 23.71
CA LEU A 238 -3.10 -9.20 24.39
C LEU A 238 -2.72 -9.03 25.87
N VAL A 239 -3.17 -7.95 26.49
CA VAL A 239 -2.99 -7.72 27.92
C VAL A 239 -4.33 -7.78 28.63
N ALA A 240 -4.43 -8.61 29.68
CA ALA A 240 -5.55 -8.67 30.61
C ALA A 240 -5.17 -8.02 31.93
N MET A 241 -6.00 -7.10 32.40
CA MET A 241 -5.87 -6.45 33.70
C MET A 241 -6.73 -7.19 34.72
N VAL A 242 -6.10 -7.78 35.74
CA VAL A 242 -6.79 -8.58 36.78
C VAL A 242 -6.57 -7.94 38.13
N ALA A 243 -7.67 -7.66 38.84
CA ALA A 243 -7.64 -7.07 40.18
C ALA A 243 -8.19 -8.04 41.24
N ALA A 244 -7.62 -7.98 42.45
CA ALA A 244 -8.14 -8.69 43.59
C ALA A 244 -9.47 -8.06 44.07
N GLU A 245 -10.37 -8.90 44.60
CA GLU A 245 -11.51 -8.49 45.40
C GLU A 245 -11.09 -8.24 46.88
N ASP A 246 -12.05 -8.12 47.78
CA ASP A 246 -11.86 -7.82 49.19
C ASP A 246 -11.74 -9.09 50.09
N ARG A 247 -11.62 -10.26 49.49
CA ARG A 247 -11.53 -11.55 50.18
C ARG A 247 -10.29 -12.33 49.76
N PRO A 248 -9.61 -13.03 50.68
CA PRO A 248 -8.48 -13.87 50.35
C PRO A 248 -8.90 -15.16 49.66
N GLY A 249 -7.97 -15.79 48.95
CA GLY A 249 -8.18 -17.05 48.25
C GLY A 249 -7.25 -17.22 47.07
N GLU A 250 -7.66 -18.01 46.07
CA GLU A 250 -6.93 -18.23 44.85
C GLU A 250 -7.74 -17.69 43.65
N ILE A 251 -7.14 -16.77 42.86
CA ILE A 251 -7.65 -16.36 41.57
C ILE A 251 -7.09 -17.31 40.52
N LYS A 252 -7.96 -17.81 39.65
CA LYS A 252 -7.55 -18.51 38.43
C LYS A 252 -7.92 -17.69 37.20
N VAL A 253 -6.93 -17.37 36.40
CA VAL A 253 -7.09 -16.75 35.06
C VAL A 253 -6.96 -17.86 34.04
N THR A 254 -7.97 -18.03 33.21
CA THR A 254 -7.99 -19.03 32.13
C THR A 254 -8.19 -18.29 30.82
N VAL A 255 -7.36 -18.57 29.83
CA VAL A 255 -7.42 -17.98 28.48
C VAL A 255 -7.56 -19.11 27.47
N ARG A 256 -8.57 -19.00 26.61
CA ARG A 256 -8.89 -20.00 25.60
C ARG A 256 -9.25 -19.37 24.27
N ASP A 257 -9.22 -20.16 23.20
CA ASP A 257 -9.76 -19.77 21.92
C ASP A 257 -11.25 -19.40 22.08
N ALA A 258 -11.61 -18.18 21.66
CA ALA A 258 -13.00 -17.69 21.78
C ALA A 258 -13.98 -18.51 20.94
N GLN A 259 -13.54 -19.23 19.92
CA GLN A 259 -14.39 -20.13 19.13
C GLN A 259 -14.97 -21.29 19.99
N LYS A 260 -14.28 -21.70 21.04
CA LYS A 260 -14.79 -22.71 22.02
C LYS A 260 -15.99 -22.22 22.82
N SER A 261 -16.16 -20.89 22.95
CA SER A 261 -17.20 -20.25 23.77
C SER A 261 -18.49 -20.01 23.01
N VAL A 262 -18.46 -20.17 21.68
CA VAL A 262 -19.65 -20.00 20.84
C VAL A 262 -20.54 -21.25 20.95
N HIS A 263 -21.50 -21.20 21.87
CA HIS A 263 -22.46 -22.27 22.03
C HIS A 263 -23.52 -22.27 20.92
N LEU A 264 -23.82 -23.47 20.38
CA LEU A 264 -24.83 -23.74 19.35
C LEU A 264 -26.26 -23.21 19.67
N GLY A 265 -26.54 -22.79 20.92
CA GLY A 265 -27.84 -22.32 21.38
C GLY A 265 -28.14 -20.83 21.14
N GLU A 266 -27.12 -20.01 20.88
CA GLU A 266 -27.28 -18.57 20.79
C GLU A 266 -27.07 -18.07 19.35
N LEU A 267 -27.92 -18.49 18.44
CA LEU A 267 -27.92 -17.97 17.07
C LEU A 267 -28.34 -16.48 17.04
N PRO A 268 -27.52 -15.59 16.51
CA PRO A 268 -27.94 -14.19 16.30
C PRO A 268 -29.21 -14.10 15.46
N ALA A 269 -30.03 -13.09 15.71
CA ALA A 269 -31.32 -12.91 15.03
C ALA A 269 -31.19 -12.82 13.49
N CYS A 270 -30.03 -12.39 12.98
CA CYS A 270 -29.69 -12.32 11.54
C CYS A 270 -29.40 -13.70 10.90
N ALA A 271 -29.09 -14.73 11.68
CA ALA A 271 -28.81 -16.09 11.18
C ALA A 271 -30.08 -16.90 10.83
N LYS A 272 -31.27 -16.31 10.99
CA LYS A 272 -32.55 -17.00 10.72
C LYS A 272 -32.81 -17.24 9.24
N GLU A 273 -32.14 -16.53 8.34
CA GLU A 273 -32.40 -16.58 6.89
C GLU A 273 -31.52 -17.61 6.15
N ASP A 274 -30.35 -17.99 6.68
CA ASP A 274 -29.47 -19.01 6.07
C ASP A 274 -28.88 -20.00 7.09
N LYS A 275 -29.72 -20.89 7.58
CA LYS A 275 -29.31 -21.93 8.54
C LYS A 275 -28.25 -22.90 8.00
N SER A 276 -28.20 -23.14 6.69
CA SER A 276 -27.34 -24.18 6.11
C SER A 276 -25.87 -23.74 6.06
N SER A 277 -25.59 -22.50 5.64
CA SER A 277 -24.24 -21.96 5.61
C SER A 277 -23.68 -21.74 7.03
N TYR A 278 -24.56 -21.36 7.98
CA TYR A 278 -24.18 -21.14 9.37
C TYR A 278 -23.82 -22.47 10.08
N VAL A 279 -24.60 -23.54 9.87
CA VAL A 279 -24.31 -24.89 10.38
C VAL A 279 -23.01 -25.44 9.76
N GLN A 280 -22.73 -25.12 8.50
CA GLN A 280 -21.49 -25.51 7.85
C GLN A 280 -20.28 -24.79 8.44
N LYS A 281 -20.39 -23.48 8.74
CA LYS A 281 -19.34 -22.69 9.42
C LYS A 281 -19.07 -23.22 10.84
N ILE A 282 -20.12 -23.57 11.60
CA ILE A 282 -19.95 -24.19 12.93
C ILE A 282 -19.21 -25.53 12.83
N ARG A 283 -19.58 -26.39 11.87
CA ARG A 283 -18.88 -27.68 11.66
C ARG A 283 -17.43 -27.49 11.23
N GLN A 284 -17.12 -26.45 10.47
CA GLN A 284 -15.75 -26.07 10.14
C GLN A 284 -14.96 -25.58 11.36
N ALA A 285 -15.62 -24.81 12.24
CA ALA A 285 -15.01 -24.37 13.51
C ALA A 285 -14.78 -25.53 14.48
N GLU A 286 -15.66 -26.54 14.52
CA GLU A 286 -15.48 -27.75 15.31
C GLU A 286 -14.32 -28.64 14.85
N THR A 287 -13.89 -28.48 13.59
CA THR A 287 -12.76 -29.23 12.99
C THR A 287 -11.49 -28.40 12.84
N ALA A 288 -11.53 -27.11 13.16
CA ALA A 288 -10.34 -26.25 13.14
C ALA A 288 -9.37 -26.65 14.28
N ASP A 289 -8.08 -26.54 14.03
CA ASP A 289 -7.05 -26.65 15.05
C ASP A 289 -7.26 -25.53 16.07
N ILE A 290 -7.77 -25.90 17.23
CA ILE A 290 -8.15 -24.96 18.28
C ILE A 290 -6.93 -24.72 19.16
N LEU A 291 -6.63 -23.45 19.45
CA LEU A 291 -5.54 -23.05 20.33
C LEU A 291 -5.62 -23.75 21.67
N GLN A 292 -4.51 -24.32 22.10
CA GLN A 292 -4.40 -24.93 23.44
C GLN A 292 -4.57 -23.83 24.49
N GLU A 293 -5.54 -24.03 25.41
CA GLU A 293 -5.80 -23.08 26.49
C GLU A 293 -4.63 -22.99 27.48
N ALA A 294 -4.49 -21.82 28.10
CA ALA A 294 -3.53 -21.58 29.16
C ALA A 294 -4.22 -21.08 30.45
N SER A 295 -3.64 -21.39 31.59
CA SER A 295 -4.14 -20.87 32.86
C SER A 295 -3.01 -20.46 33.80
N LEU A 296 -3.35 -19.53 34.71
CA LEU A 296 -2.46 -18.97 35.70
C LEU A 296 -3.20 -18.86 37.04
N SER A 297 -2.59 -19.31 38.14
CA SER A 297 -3.12 -19.17 39.51
C SER A 297 -2.38 -18.07 40.27
N ILE A 298 -3.12 -17.25 41.02
CA ILE A 298 -2.61 -16.10 41.76
C ILE A 298 -3.17 -16.20 43.20
N THR A 299 -2.31 -16.17 44.21
CA THR A 299 -2.72 -16.17 45.61
C THR A 299 -3.15 -14.77 46.05
N VAL A 300 -4.33 -14.65 46.67
CA VAL A 300 -4.80 -13.42 47.30
C VAL A 300 -4.68 -13.55 48.80
N VAL A 301 -3.78 -12.76 49.38
CA VAL A 301 -3.55 -12.72 50.84
C VAL A 301 -4.50 -11.76 51.55
N PRO A 302 -4.78 -11.95 52.85
CA PRO A 302 -5.62 -11.03 53.59
C PRO A 302 -5.14 -9.59 53.52
N GLY A 303 -6.08 -8.65 53.36
CA GLY A 303 -5.86 -7.20 53.33
C GLY A 303 -7.09 -6.49 53.87
N GLY A 304 -7.05 -5.18 53.89
CA GLY A 304 -8.18 -4.31 54.24
C GLY A 304 -8.63 -3.47 53.07
N THR A 305 -9.93 -3.40 52.81
CA THR A 305 -10.50 -2.50 51.81
C THR A 305 -10.46 -1.03 52.30
N ARG A 306 -10.23 -0.13 51.38
CA ARG A 306 -10.33 1.29 51.64
C ARG A 306 -11.79 1.67 51.88
N GLU A 307 -12.04 2.49 52.92
CA GLU A 307 -13.39 2.97 53.23
C GLU A 307 -13.99 3.72 52.03
N GLY A 308 -15.22 3.40 51.68
CA GLY A 308 -15.91 3.99 50.51
C GLY A 308 -15.57 3.38 49.14
N LEU A 309 -14.72 2.35 49.06
CA LEU A 309 -14.44 1.64 47.82
C LEU A 309 -15.67 0.82 47.38
N ALA A 310 -16.20 1.15 46.21
CA ALA A 310 -17.23 0.34 45.55
C ALA A 310 -16.59 -0.59 44.53
N LEU A 311 -16.66 -1.91 44.78
CA LEU A 311 -16.18 -2.91 43.84
C LEU A 311 -17.18 -3.05 42.68
N MET A 312 -16.71 -2.94 41.46
CA MET A 312 -17.52 -3.21 40.28
C MET A 312 -17.79 -4.72 40.14
N PRO A 313 -19.05 -5.16 40.06
CA PRO A 313 -19.35 -6.55 39.78
C PRO A 313 -18.78 -7.00 38.43
N GLN A 314 -18.32 -8.25 38.35
CA GLN A 314 -17.78 -8.82 37.10
C GLN A 314 -18.80 -8.82 35.96
N ASN A 315 -20.10 -8.87 36.25
CA ASN A 315 -21.21 -8.89 35.29
C ASN A 315 -21.60 -7.50 34.76
N SER A 316 -20.89 -6.42 35.14
CA SER A 316 -21.17 -5.07 34.64
C SER A 316 -20.46 -4.75 33.30
N PHE A 317 -19.88 -5.76 32.65
CA PHE A 317 -19.28 -5.59 31.33
C PHE A 317 -20.32 -5.40 30.24
N LEU A 318 -19.98 -4.53 29.29
CA LEU A 318 -20.76 -4.29 28.07
C LEU A 318 -20.87 -5.58 27.23
N PRO A 319 -21.87 -5.65 26.30
CA PRO A 319 -22.05 -6.82 25.45
C PRO A 319 -20.76 -7.29 24.82
N LEU A 320 -20.60 -8.61 24.73
CA LEU A 320 -19.47 -9.29 24.14
C LEU A 320 -19.13 -8.72 22.75
N ALA A 321 -17.85 -8.59 22.46
CA ALA A 321 -17.39 -8.44 21.07
C ALA A 321 -18.05 -9.54 20.23
N GLN A 322 -18.61 -9.18 19.09
CA GLN A 322 -19.20 -10.16 18.18
C GLN A 322 -18.05 -10.92 17.50
N VAL A 323 -17.66 -12.04 18.07
CA VAL A 323 -16.76 -12.98 17.40
C VAL A 323 -17.51 -13.57 16.21
N PRO A 324 -17.04 -13.40 15.00
CA PRO A 324 -17.66 -14.07 13.85
C PRO A 324 -17.50 -15.59 14.04
N VAL A 325 -18.62 -16.31 14.15
CA VAL A 325 -18.61 -17.75 14.35
C VAL A 325 -17.89 -18.43 13.20
N GLY A 326 -16.93 -19.29 13.50
CA GLY A 326 -16.13 -20.01 12.52
C GLY A 326 -15.15 -19.10 11.77
N PHE A 327 -14.84 -17.93 12.28
CA PHE A 327 -13.83 -17.06 11.70
C PHE A 327 -12.42 -17.54 12.10
N VAL A 328 -11.64 -17.92 11.11
CA VAL A 328 -10.23 -18.27 11.25
C VAL A 328 -9.44 -17.16 10.56
N PRO A 329 -8.66 -16.34 11.29
CA PRO A 329 -7.91 -15.24 10.71
C PRO A 329 -6.78 -15.75 9.80
N VAL A 330 -6.46 -14.94 8.78
CA VAL A 330 -5.22 -15.14 8.03
C VAL A 330 -4.08 -14.57 8.85
N ARG A 331 -3.15 -15.43 9.26
CA ARG A 331 -1.94 -15.06 9.97
C ARG A 331 -0.89 -14.49 9.02
N LYS A 332 -0.70 -15.16 7.87
CA LYS A 332 0.29 -14.81 6.87
C LYS A 332 -0.27 -14.99 5.46
N LEU A 333 0.04 -14.05 4.59
CA LEU A 333 -0.02 -14.22 3.14
C LEU A 333 1.38 -14.52 2.64
N GLU A 334 1.62 -15.72 2.17
CA GLU A 334 2.89 -16.08 1.54
C GLU A 334 2.79 -15.87 0.03
N LEU A 335 3.70 -15.08 -0.53
CA LEU A 335 3.78 -14.82 -1.95
C LEU A 335 4.86 -15.71 -2.56
N VAL A 336 4.47 -16.55 -3.53
CA VAL A 336 5.38 -17.47 -4.21
C VAL A 336 5.29 -17.29 -5.72
N GLN A 337 6.39 -17.54 -6.40
CA GLN A 337 6.39 -17.62 -7.86
C GLN A 337 5.82 -18.99 -8.30
N ALA A 338 4.97 -19.02 -9.32
CA ALA A 338 4.40 -20.27 -9.81
C ALA A 338 5.52 -21.22 -10.31
N LYS A 339 5.34 -22.53 -10.10
CA LYS A 339 6.37 -23.54 -10.40
C LYS A 339 6.80 -23.55 -11.87
N GLU A 340 5.86 -23.26 -12.78
CA GLU A 340 6.11 -23.14 -14.21
C GLU A 340 7.06 -21.99 -14.57
N ASP A 341 7.18 -20.98 -13.70
CA ASP A 341 8.04 -19.82 -13.88
C ASP A 341 9.38 -19.91 -13.13
N MET A 342 9.52 -20.90 -12.26
CA MET A 342 10.79 -21.18 -11.59
C MET A 342 11.73 -21.89 -12.57
N GLY A 343 12.88 -21.28 -12.85
CA GLY A 343 13.99 -21.98 -13.51
C GLY A 343 14.44 -23.21 -12.70
N ASN A 344 15.32 -24.03 -13.27
CA ASN A 344 15.77 -25.32 -12.73
C ASN A 344 15.85 -25.36 -11.18
N PRO A 345 15.08 -26.22 -10.49
CA PRO A 345 15.00 -26.27 -9.02
C PRO A 345 16.32 -26.65 -8.32
N GLU A 346 17.37 -27.06 -9.03
CA GLU A 346 18.66 -27.39 -8.47
C GLU A 346 19.52 -26.16 -8.12
N ASN A 347 19.20 -24.98 -8.66
CA ASN A 347 19.81 -23.72 -8.25
C ASN A 347 18.91 -23.00 -7.20
N GLN A 348 18.93 -23.49 -5.97
CA GLN A 348 18.17 -22.98 -4.82
C GLN A 348 18.60 -21.60 -4.29
N GLN A 349 19.17 -20.75 -5.10
CA GLN A 349 19.17 -19.32 -4.82
C GLN A 349 17.85 -18.77 -5.39
N HIS A 350 16.85 -18.62 -4.53
CA HIS A 350 15.57 -17.99 -4.85
C HIS A 350 15.78 -16.51 -5.22
N VAL A 351 16.27 -16.30 -6.42
CA VAL A 351 16.29 -14.97 -7.03
C VAL A 351 14.98 -14.83 -7.78
N TRP A 352 14.13 -13.92 -7.34
CA TRP A 352 12.91 -13.58 -8.08
C TRP A 352 13.28 -13.18 -9.50
N THR A 353 12.44 -13.59 -10.44
CA THR A 353 12.74 -13.42 -11.86
C THR A 353 12.90 -11.98 -12.23
N ILE A 354 14.03 -11.65 -12.87
CA ILE A 354 14.19 -10.39 -13.58
C ILE A 354 13.37 -10.47 -14.86
N LEU A 355 12.44 -9.53 -15.04
CA LEU A 355 11.62 -9.42 -16.24
C LEU A 355 12.34 -8.56 -17.29
N GLY A 356 12.01 -8.78 -18.55
CA GLY A 356 12.57 -8.05 -19.66
C GLY A 356 12.03 -8.55 -21.01
N PRO A 357 12.62 -8.15 -22.15
CA PRO A 357 12.09 -8.47 -23.50
C PRO A 357 11.93 -9.96 -23.77
N LYS A 358 12.79 -10.78 -23.17
CA LYS A 358 12.76 -12.26 -23.34
C LYS A 358 11.76 -12.95 -22.42
N LYS A 359 11.46 -12.37 -21.26
CA LYS A 359 10.49 -12.87 -20.28
C LYS A 359 9.66 -11.71 -19.75
N ARG A 360 8.56 -11.42 -20.43
CA ARG A 360 7.66 -10.29 -20.10
C ARG A 360 6.60 -10.62 -19.04
N LEU A 361 6.35 -11.90 -18.83
CA LEU A 361 5.28 -12.38 -17.96
C LEU A 361 5.87 -13.22 -16.82
N VAL A 362 5.27 -13.12 -15.65
CA VAL A 362 5.48 -14.02 -14.53
C VAL A 362 4.17 -14.24 -13.79
N THR A 363 3.92 -15.48 -13.39
CA THR A 363 2.77 -15.84 -12.56
C THR A 363 3.22 -15.94 -11.11
N VAL A 364 2.49 -15.27 -10.24
CA VAL A 364 2.66 -15.32 -8.79
C VAL A 364 1.41 -15.91 -8.15
N GLN A 365 1.58 -16.54 -6.98
CA GLN A 365 0.49 -17.10 -6.19
C GLN A 365 0.59 -16.61 -4.75
N ALA A 366 -0.55 -16.27 -4.13
CA ALA A 366 -0.69 -16.00 -2.72
C ALA A 366 -1.22 -17.23 -1.99
N ILE A 367 -0.55 -17.63 -0.92
CA ILE A 367 -0.96 -18.75 -0.07
C ILE A 367 -1.36 -18.17 1.28
N CYS A 368 -2.61 -18.42 1.69
CA CYS A 368 -3.10 -18.04 3.02
C CYS A 368 -2.66 -19.07 4.07
N HIS A 369 -2.14 -18.61 5.19
CA HIS A 369 -1.81 -19.41 6.36
C HIS A 369 -2.66 -18.95 7.56
N PRO A 370 -3.34 -19.89 8.27
CA PRO A 370 -3.50 -21.31 7.92
C PRO A 370 -4.35 -21.50 6.65
N ALA A 371 -4.25 -22.69 6.04
CA ALA A 371 -5.05 -23.03 4.86
C ALA A 371 -6.57 -23.05 5.12
N SER A 372 -6.95 -23.16 6.40
CA SER A 372 -8.34 -23.09 6.89
C SER A 372 -8.85 -21.66 7.07
N ALA A 373 -8.03 -20.62 6.82
CA ALA A 373 -8.43 -19.23 6.97
C ALA A 373 -9.73 -18.90 6.23
N THR A 374 -10.60 -18.13 6.86
CA THR A 374 -11.97 -17.88 6.35
C THR A 374 -12.00 -16.88 5.21
N ASP A 375 -11.19 -15.81 5.31
CA ASP A 375 -11.09 -14.74 4.31
C ASP A 375 -9.91 -15.02 3.39
N GLN A 376 -10.21 -15.49 2.17
CA GLN A 376 -9.19 -15.84 1.16
C GLN A 376 -9.34 -15.05 -0.15
N GLU A 377 -10.16 -13.99 -0.16
CA GLU A 377 -10.27 -13.11 -1.33
C GLU A 377 -9.04 -12.21 -1.43
N ILE A 378 -8.21 -12.47 -2.44
CA ILE A 378 -6.94 -11.77 -2.65
C ILE A 378 -7.13 -10.57 -3.57
N ILE A 379 -6.64 -9.43 -3.12
CA ILE A 379 -6.56 -8.20 -3.92
C ILE A 379 -5.10 -8.02 -4.35
N TRP A 380 -4.88 -7.86 -5.65
CA TRP A 380 -3.55 -7.74 -6.23
C TRP A 380 -3.26 -6.33 -6.73
N ARG A 381 -2.01 -5.87 -6.55
CA ARG A 381 -1.51 -4.60 -7.10
C ARG A 381 -0.03 -4.69 -7.46
N ALA A 382 0.38 -3.95 -8.49
CA ALA A 382 1.78 -3.61 -8.73
C ALA A 382 2.02 -2.18 -8.23
N VAL A 383 2.95 -2.00 -7.30
CA VAL A 383 3.17 -0.71 -6.63
C VAL A 383 4.67 -0.35 -6.61
N ASN A 384 4.96 0.95 -6.51
CA ASN A 384 6.32 1.43 -6.25
C ASN A 384 6.69 1.24 -4.76
N ALA A 385 7.89 1.67 -4.37
CA ALA A 385 8.37 1.56 -2.98
C ALA A 385 7.46 2.29 -1.97
N SER A 386 6.75 3.33 -2.38
CA SER A 386 5.80 4.08 -1.55
C SER A 386 4.40 3.45 -1.49
N GLY A 387 4.17 2.33 -2.18
CA GLY A 387 2.86 1.66 -2.20
C GLY A 387 1.84 2.22 -3.19
N ILE A 388 2.27 3.09 -4.09
CA ILE A 388 1.45 3.69 -5.15
C ILE A 388 1.48 2.79 -6.38
N GLU A 389 0.33 2.61 -7.04
CA GLU A 389 0.25 1.81 -8.27
C GLU A 389 1.23 2.33 -9.32
N THR A 390 2.05 1.42 -9.86
CA THR A 390 3.12 1.75 -10.80
C THR A 390 2.66 1.57 -12.25
N ASN A 391 3.31 2.27 -13.15
CA ASN A 391 3.14 2.13 -14.61
C ASN A 391 4.16 1.20 -15.26
N VAL A 392 5.17 0.71 -14.52
CA VAL A 392 6.20 -0.18 -15.11
C VAL A 392 5.73 -1.63 -15.25
N ALA A 393 4.66 -2.01 -14.55
CA ALA A 393 4.06 -3.35 -14.63
C ALA A 393 2.55 -3.28 -14.49
N SER A 394 1.83 -4.22 -15.10
CA SER A 394 0.41 -4.45 -14.87
C SER A 394 0.18 -5.80 -14.19
N VAL A 395 -0.95 -5.91 -13.48
CA VAL A 395 -1.36 -7.12 -12.76
C VAL A 395 -2.75 -7.54 -13.22
N GLU A 396 -2.86 -8.77 -13.67
CA GLU A 396 -4.13 -9.43 -13.98
C GLU A 396 -4.43 -10.48 -12.91
N ALA A 397 -5.44 -10.21 -12.07
CA ALA A 397 -5.83 -11.07 -10.96
C ALA A 397 -6.62 -12.30 -11.44
N GLN A 398 -6.29 -13.49 -10.93
CA GLN A 398 -6.92 -14.77 -11.21
C GLN A 398 -7.17 -15.53 -9.90
N GLY A 399 -7.93 -14.94 -8.98
CA GLY A 399 -8.17 -15.49 -7.64
C GLY A 399 -6.91 -15.41 -6.76
N ASP A 400 -6.42 -16.56 -6.30
CA ASP A 400 -5.20 -16.69 -5.51
C ASP A 400 -3.91 -16.51 -6.35
N ARG A 401 -4.02 -16.38 -7.66
CA ARG A 401 -2.93 -16.14 -8.61
C ARG A 401 -3.06 -14.79 -9.29
N ALA A 402 -1.94 -14.29 -9.78
CA ALA A 402 -1.92 -13.12 -10.65
C ALA A 402 -0.83 -13.26 -11.71
N VAL A 403 -1.14 -12.76 -12.91
CA VAL A 403 -0.17 -12.63 -14.01
C VAL A 403 0.36 -11.21 -14.00
N ILE A 404 1.67 -11.08 -13.88
CA ILE A 404 2.39 -9.82 -13.90
C ILE A 404 2.99 -9.63 -15.28
N THR A 405 2.71 -8.51 -15.94
CA THR A 405 3.24 -8.15 -17.25
C THR A 405 4.20 -6.95 -17.12
N ALA A 406 5.42 -7.10 -17.62
CA ALA A 406 6.40 -6.02 -17.72
C ALA A 406 6.01 -5.04 -18.82
N LEU A 407 5.96 -3.74 -18.50
CA LEU A 407 5.61 -2.65 -19.41
C LEU A 407 6.79 -1.74 -19.72
N GLY A 408 7.73 -1.56 -18.79
CA GLY A 408 8.93 -0.74 -18.98
C GLY A 408 9.91 -0.92 -17.83
N ASP A 409 11.12 -0.37 -17.97
CA ASP A 409 12.20 -0.50 -17.00
C ASP A 409 11.83 0.10 -15.65
N GLY A 410 12.20 -0.59 -14.58
CA GLY A 410 12.01 -0.09 -13.23
C GLY A 410 11.98 -1.18 -12.16
N LYS A 411 11.92 -0.73 -10.90
CA LYS A 411 11.70 -1.58 -9.73
C LYS A 411 10.28 -1.38 -9.24
N PHE A 412 9.64 -2.47 -8.84
CA PHE A 412 8.28 -2.42 -8.28
C PHE A 412 8.06 -3.59 -7.32
N ASN A 413 7.02 -3.49 -6.52
CA ASN A 413 6.56 -4.56 -5.65
C ASN A 413 5.24 -5.13 -6.20
N VAL A 414 5.15 -6.43 -6.29
CA VAL A 414 3.86 -7.12 -6.37
C VAL A 414 3.32 -7.21 -4.96
N ARG A 415 2.14 -6.66 -4.73
CA ARG A 415 1.46 -6.64 -3.44
C ARG A 415 0.17 -7.44 -3.52
N CYS A 416 0.00 -8.40 -2.62
CA CYS A 416 -1.25 -9.09 -2.40
C CYS A 416 -1.81 -8.72 -1.02
N MET A 417 -3.14 -8.65 -0.91
CA MET A 417 -3.83 -8.17 0.29
C MET A 417 -5.10 -8.99 0.52
N VAL A 418 -5.43 -9.20 1.79
CA VAL A 418 -6.69 -9.82 2.24
C VAL A 418 -7.33 -8.96 3.33
N LYS A 419 -8.66 -8.94 3.40
CA LYS A 419 -9.42 -8.14 4.39
C LYS A 419 -9.29 -8.65 5.82
N ASN A 420 -9.15 -9.94 5.99
CA ASN A 420 -8.98 -10.61 7.27
C ASN A 420 -10.02 -10.20 8.35
N GLY A 421 -11.30 -10.25 7.95
CA GLY A 421 -12.44 -9.95 8.82
C GLY A 421 -12.74 -8.46 9.04
N THR A 422 -11.98 -7.55 8.40
CA THR A 422 -12.22 -6.11 8.48
C THR A 422 -11.94 -5.40 7.15
N ASP A 423 -12.77 -4.42 6.82
CA ASP A 423 -12.53 -3.53 5.67
C ASP A 423 -11.54 -2.39 5.97
N LYS A 424 -11.26 -2.13 7.25
CA LYS A 424 -10.42 -1.00 7.69
C LYS A 424 -8.93 -1.25 7.49
N VAL A 425 -8.47 -2.45 7.84
CA VAL A 425 -7.06 -2.84 7.75
C VAL A 425 -6.95 -4.14 6.98
N LYS A 426 -6.09 -4.16 5.98
CA LYS A 426 -5.80 -5.35 5.17
C LYS A 426 -4.48 -5.94 5.59
N LEU A 427 -4.42 -7.27 5.68
CA LEU A 427 -3.14 -7.96 5.76
C LEU A 427 -2.46 -7.88 4.40
N ILE A 428 -1.20 -7.45 4.38
CA ILE A 428 -0.45 -7.16 3.16
C ILE A 428 0.80 -8.03 3.11
N SER A 429 1.03 -8.65 1.95
CA SER A 429 2.31 -9.27 1.62
C SER A 429 2.82 -8.71 0.31
N GLN A 430 4.14 -8.56 0.17
CA GLN A 430 4.74 -8.00 -1.03
C GLN A 430 6.10 -8.62 -1.36
N MET A 431 6.48 -8.50 -2.65
CA MET A 431 7.75 -8.96 -3.16
C MET A 431 8.27 -8.02 -4.24
N GLU A 432 9.59 -7.77 -4.23
CA GLU A 432 10.26 -6.90 -5.17
C GLU A 432 10.51 -7.61 -6.50
N PHE A 433 10.28 -6.88 -7.59
CA PHE A 433 10.63 -7.27 -8.96
C PHE A 433 11.42 -6.16 -9.64
N VAL A 434 12.23 -6.55 -10.62
CA VAL A 434 13.01 -5.64 -11.45
C VAL A 434 12.71 -5.93 -12.92
N ILE A 435 12.49 -4.86 -13.70
CA ILE A 435 12.35 -4.95 -15.16
C ILE A 435 13.54 -4.23 -15.78
N GLN A 436 14.16 -4.85 -16.79
CA GLN A 436 15.33 -4.33 -17.48
C GLN A 436 15.23 -4.52 -19.01
N ASP A 437 15.88 -3.63 -19.75
CA ASP A 437 16.01 -3.69 -21.22
C ASP A 437 14.68 -3.58 -22.00
N MET A 438 13.63 -3.02 -21.37
CA MET A 438 12.33 -2.76 -22.01
C MET A 438 12.21 -1.32 -22.54
N GLY A 439 13.07 -0.43 -22.06
CA GLY A 439 12.93 1.01 -22.21
C GLY A 439 11.94 1.64 -21.21
N PRO A 440 11.77 2.97 -21.22
CA PRO A 440 10.92 3.68 -20.26
C PRO A 440 9.46 3.25 -20.39
N ALA A 441 8.78 3.08 -19.25
CA ALA A 441 7.33 2.86 -19.22
C ALA A 441 6.58 4.14 -19.58
N THR A 442 5.44 4.00 -20.27
CA THR A 442 4.55 5.12 -20.57
C THR A 442 3.45 5.27 -19.51
N ILE A 443 2.99 6.51 -19.33
CA ILE A 443 1.86 6.86 -18.47
C ILE A 443 0.73 7.38 -19.37
N ASP A 444 -0.49 6.84 -19.20
CA ASP A 444 -1.67 7.37 -19.86
C ASP A 444 -2.13 8.66 -19.16
N PRO A 445 -1.97 9.86 -19.78
CA PRO A 445 -2.36 11.13 -19.17
C PRO A 445 -3.87 11.34 -19.12
N TYR A 446 -4.67 10.55 -19.82
CA TYR A 446 -6.13 10.63 -19.84
C TYR A 446 -6.79 9.87 -18.69
N SER A 447 -6.06 8.97 -18.05
CA SER A 447 -6.39 8.38 -16.76
C SER A 447 -5.88 9.27 -15.62
N PHE A 448 -6.43 9.10 -14.41
CA PHE A 448 -5.95 9.86 -13.26
C PHE A 448 -4.52 9.44 -12.90
N VAL A 449 -3.56 10.34 -13.08
CA VAL A 449 -2.16 10.16 -12.70
C VAL A 449 -1.99 10.62 -11.25
N VAL A 450 -1.69 9.69 -10.36
CA VAL A 450 -1.51 9.97 -8.93
C VAL A 450 -0.28 10.84 -8.69
N GLY A 451 -0.41 11.85 -7.83
CA GLY A 451 0.66 12.83 -7.58
C GLY A 451 2.00 12.21 -7.19
N GLY A 452 1.98 11.18 -6.36
CA GLY A 452 3.20 10.47 -5.92
C GLY A 452 3.90 9.62 -6.99
N LEU A 453 3.38 9.53 -8.21
CA LEU A 453 4.07 8.90 -9.34
C LEU A 453 5.11 9.82 -10.02
N PHE A 454 5.39 10.99 -9.45
CA PHE A 454 6.45 11.84 -9.98
C PHE A 454 7.78 11.06 -10.06
N ASN A 455 8.52 11.29 -11.13
CA ASN A 455 9.78 10.60 -11.42
C ASN A 455 10.93 11.55 -11.76
N CYS A 456 10.65 12.84 -11.83
CA CYS A 456 11.63 13.91 -11.91
C CYS A 456 11.16 15.14 -11.10
N GLN A 457 12.10 15.93 -10.60
CA GLN A 457 11.77 17.06 -9.75
C GLN A 457 12.83 18.16 -9.77
N ARG A 458 12.41 19.36 -9.38
CA ARG A 458 13.31 20.48 -9.03
C ARG A 458 12.85 21.06 -7.69
N GLY A 459 13.80 21.29 -6.78
CA GLY A 459 13.45 21.60 -5.38
C GLY A 459 13.09 20.34 -4.59
N THR A 460 12.53 20.52 -3.40
CA THR A 460 12.20 19.42 -2.49
C THR A 460 10.75 18.95 -2.70
N VAL A 461 10.58 17.71 -3.15
CA VAL A 461 9.29 17.02 -3.25
C VAL A 461 9.36 15.78 -2.37
N LEU A 462 8.36 15.60 -1.52
CA LEU A 462 8.23 14.47 -0.59
C LEU A 462 6.95 13.68 -0.89
N SER A 463 6.86 12.48 -0.34
CA SER A 463 5.58 11.75 -0.32
C SER A 463 4.59 12.50 0.59
N GLY A 464 3.43 12.80 0.04
CA GLY A 464 2.35 13.50 0.72
C GLY A 464 1.25 12.58 1.24
N ILE A 465 0.20 13.18 1.80
CA ILE A 465 -0.97 12.45 2.28
C ILE A 465 -1.71 11.77 1.11
N GLN A 466 -2.33 10.62 1.35
CA GLN A 466 -3.15 9.89 0.36
C GLN A 466 -2.45 9.69 -0.99
N ASN A 467 -1.13 9.39 -0.97
CA ASN A 467 -0.30 9.18 -2.16
C ASN A 467 -0.05 10.46 -3.00
N ALA A 468 -0.24 11.64 -2.45
CA ALA A 468 0.09 12.90 -3.09
C ALA A 468 1.61 13.12 -3.21
N ALA A 469 2.01 14.10 -4.04
CA ALA A 469 3.32 14.72 -3.96
C ALA A 469 3.22 15.99 -3.09
N SER A 470 4.03 16.06 -2.04
CA SER A 470 4.08 17.21 -1.13
C SER A 470 5.21 18.15 -1.51
N THR A 471 4.92 19.44 -1.66
CA THR A 471 5.91 20.45 -2.01
C THR A 471 6.43 21.20 -0.79
N ALA A 472 7.65 21.71 -0.87
CA ALA A 472 8.26 22.48 0.20
C ALA A 472 7.48 23.78 0.50
N ARG A 473 7.57 24.25 1.75
CA ARG A 473 6.85 25.45 2.20
C ARG A 473 7.37 26.76 1.58
N GLU A 474 8.60 26.77 1.10
CA GLU A 474 9.25 27.96 0.54
C GLU A 474 10.06 27.59 -0.70
N GLY A 475 10.10 28.51 -1.67
CA GLY A 475 10.86 28.39 -2.90
C GLY A 475 10.13 27.72 -4.04
N PHE A 476 10.74 27.78 -5.23
CA PHE A 476 10.20 27.21 -6.45
C PHE A 476 10.42 25.70 -6.45
N THR A 477 9.33 24.96 -6.57
CA THR A 477 9.33 23.49 -6.65
C THR A 477 8.64 23.05 -7.94
N ALA A 478 9.23 22.12 -8.68
CA ALA A 478 8.63 21.44 -9.83
C ALA A 478 8.47 19.96 -9.54
N VAL A 479 7.25 19.45 -9.69
CA VAL A 479 6.89 18.04 -9.63
C VAL A 479 6.73 17.56 -11.06
N GLY A 480 7.61 16.67 -11.52
CA GLY A 480 7.68 16.27 -12.93
C GLY A 480 7.27 14.81 -13.16
N TYR A 481 6.59 14.59 -14.28
CA TYR A 481 6.07 13.29 -14.73
C TYR A 481 6.57 13.05 -16.16
N SER A 482 7.61 12.26 -16.33
CA SER A 482 8.11 11.86 -17.64
C SER A 482 7.41 10.59 -18.15
N GLY A 483 7.41 10.42 -19.47
CA GLY A 483 6.81 9.26 -20.11
C GLY A 483 5.30 9.32 -20.28
N LEU A 484 4.70 10.51 -20.16
CA LEU A 484 3.29 10.73 -20.51
C LEU A 484 3.10 10.56 -22.03
N ASP A 485 2.23 9.64 -22.44
CA ASP A 485 1.93 9.39 -23.85
C ASP A 485 0.56 9.95 -24.22
N PHE A 486 0.58 11.10 -24.87
CA PHE A 486 -0.61 11.81 -25.33
C PHE A 486 -1.17 11.29 -26.66
N GLY A 487 -0.46 10.38 -27.33
CA GLY A 487 -0.77 9.96 -28.70
C GLY A 487 -0.60 11.08 -29.73
N ASP A 488 -1.07 10.83 -30.94
CA ASP A 488 -0.79 11.73 -32.08
C ASP A 488 -1.50 13.09 -31.99
N TYR A 489 -2.71 13.12 -31.43
CA TYR A 489 -3.52 14.35 -31.37
C TYR A 489 -3.28 15.19 -30.12
N GLY A 490 -3.21 14.53 -28.98
CA GLY A 490 -2.91 15.16 -27.70
C GLY A 490 -4.06 15.92 -27.04
N SER A 491 -3.69 16.67 -25.99
CA SER A 491 -4.61 17.52 -25.22
C SER A 491 -3.92 18.76 -24.68
N ASP A 492 -4.70 19.82 -24.49
CA ASP A 492 -4.30 21.09 -23.88
C ASP A 492 -5.17 21.48 -22.68
N GLU A 493 -5.98 20.53 -22.19
CA GLU A 493 -6.84 20.75 -21.02
C GLU A 493 -6.49 19.74 -19.92
N ILE A 494 -5.97 20.28 -18.81
CA ILE A 494 -5.53 19.52 -17.64
C ILE A 494 -6.41 19.86 -16.44
N THR A 495 -6.85 18.84 -15.70
CA THR A 495 -7.48 18.98 -14.39
C THR A 495 -6.50 18.48 -13.34
N VAL A 496 -6.15 19.31 -12.37
CA VAL A 496 -5.29 18.96 -11.24
C VAL A 496 -6.09 18.95 -9.95
N SER A 497 -5.81 17.98 -9.08
CA SER A 497 -6.43 17.83 -7.77
C SER A 497 -5.41 18.21 -6.70
N ILE A 498 -5.66 19.32 -5.97
CA ILE A 498 -4.73 19.90 -5.01
C ILE A 498 -5.41 20.09 -3.66
N PHE A 499 -4.69 19.78 -2.59
CA PHE A 499 -4.95 20.27 -1.25
C PHE A 499 -3.92 21.35 -0.92
N ALA A 500 -4.37 22.62 -0.87
CA ALA A 500 -3.53 23.75 -0.49
C ALA A 500 -3.56 23.96 1.03
N ASN A 501 -2.41 24.27 1.63
CA ASN A 501 -2.30 24.52 3.06
C ASN A 501 -2.66 25.98 3.47
N SER A 502 -3.05 26.82 2.51
CA SER A 502 -3.46 28.21 2.72
C SER A 502 -4.69 28.54 1.87
N ASN A 503 -5.48 29.52 2.33
CA ASN A 503 -6.59 30.10 1.56
C ASN A 503 -6.15 31.19 0.59
N ASP A 504 -4.90 31.60 0.66
CA ASP A 504 -4.37 32.60 -0.28
C ASP A 504 -4.23 31.99 -1.67
N PRO A 505 -4.43 32.78 -2.73
CA PRO A 505 -4.17 32.34 -4.09
C PRO A 505 -2.72 31.88 -4.24
N GLN A 506 -2.54 30.65 -4.75
CA GLN A 506 -1.23 30.00 -4.85
C GLN A 506 -0.70 30.04 -6.28
N PHE A 507 0.57 30.38 -6.43
CA PHE A 507 1.26 30.33 -7.71
C PHE A 507 1.27 28.91 -8.28
N ILE A 508 0.88 28.75 -9.56
CA ILE A 508 0.94 27.49 -10.28
C ILE A 508 1.40 27.72 -11.72
N GLN A 509 2.32 26.88 -12.18
CA GLN A 509 2.74 26.84 -13.58
C GLN A 509 2.73 25.41 -14.09
N PHE A 510 2.44 25.26 -15.38
CA PHE A 510 2.62 23.99 -16.11
C PHE A 510 3.71 24.18 -17.17
N TRP A 511 4.63 23.20 -17.23
CA TRP A 511 5.73 23.20 -18.18
C TRP A 511 5.77 21.88 -18.96
N GLU A 512 6.08 21.94 -20.24
CA GLU A 512 6.60 20.80 -20.97
C GLU A 512 8.10 20.68 -20.66
N GLY A 513 8.54 19.48 -20.25
CA GLY A 513 9.89 19.28 -19.72
C GLY A 513 10.04 19.71 -18.25
N LEU A 514 11.26 19.64 -17.74
CA LEU A 514 11.60 20.11 -16.40
C LEU A 514 12.14 21.56 -16.47
N PRO A 515 11.56 22.54 -15.74
CA PRO A 515 11.98 23.92 -15.80
C PRO A 515 13.48 24.12 -15.60
N GLY A 516 14.14 24.80 -16.55
CA GLY A 516 15.57 25.06 -16.56
C GLY A 516 16.42 24.01 -17.27
N GLU A 517 15.83 22.97 -17.83
CA GLU A 517 16.46 22.07 -18.79
C GLU A 517 16.30 22.60 -20.21
N GLU A 518 17.23 22.23 -21.10
CA GLU A 518 17.17 22.59 -22.53
C GLU A 518 15.90 22.01 -23.15
N GLY A 519 15.17 22.85 -23.90
CA GLY A 519 13.91 22.45 -24.55
C GLY A 519 12.67 22.54 -23.66
N SER A 520 12.78 22.88 -22.36
CA SER A 520 11.61 23.09 -21.52
C SER A 520 10.82 24.35 -21.94
N GLU A 521 9.48 24.23 -21.95
CA GLU A 521 8.57 25.32 -22.39
C GLU A 521 7.46 25.57 -21.36
N LEU A 522 7.21 26.84 -21.03
CA LEU A 522 6.12 27.28 -20.18
C LEU A 522 4.78 27.22 -20.92
N LEU A 523 3.88 26.34 -20.46
CA LEU A 523 2.56 26.10 -21.07
C LEU A 523 1.45 26.93 -20.43
N TYR A 524 1.57 27.22 -19.15
CA TYR A 524 0.60 28.01 -18.38
C TYR A 524 1.29 28.70 -17.20
N ASP A 525 0.89 29.95 -16.94
CA ASP A 525 1.33 30.74 -15.79
C ASP A 525 0.10 31.41 -15.17
N GLY A 526 -0.15 31.08 -13.90
CA GLY A 526 -1.34 31.57 -13.23
C GLY A 526 -1.41 31.21 -11.75
N VAL A 527 -2.63 31.09 -11.26
CA VAL A 527 -2.95 30.98 -9.85
C VAL A 527 -3.97 29.88 -9.63
N TYR A 528 -3.76 29.07 -8.59
CA TYR A 528 -4.76 28.15 -8.03
C TYR A 528 -5.62 28.92 -7.04
N HIS A 529 -6.94 28.86 -7.19
CA HIS A 529 -7.88 29.74 -6.46
C HIS A 529 -8.75 29.02 -5.43
N LYS A 530 -8.75 27.68 -5.38
CA LYS A 530 -9.62 26.95 -4.46
C LYS A 530 -9.20 27.19 -3.00
N GLN A 531 -10.19 27.45 -2.15
CA GLN A 531 -9.94 27.60 -0.72
C GLN A 531 -9.53 26.28 -0.09
N SER A 532 -8.63 26.33 0.87
CA SER A 532 -8.19 25.16 1.61
C SER A 532 -9.35 24.52 2.36
N GLN A 533 -9.48 23.21 2.19
CA GLN A 533 -10.31 22.34 3.04
C GLN A 533 -9.42 21.22 3.54
N TRP A 534 -9.36 21.02 4.83
CA TRP A 534 -8.42 20.11 5.45
C TRP A 534 -8.50 18.69 4.86
N GLN A 535 -7.40 18.21 4.30
CA GLN A 535 -7.26 16.90 3.64
C GLN A 535 -8.23 16.62 2.49
N VAL A 536 -8.80 17.66 1.88
CA VAL A 536 -9.68 17.53 0.70
C VAL A 536 -8.94 17.99 -0.54
N PHE A 537 -8.73 17.08 -1.48
CA PHE A 537 -8.19 17.40 -2.80
C PHE A 537 -9.29 17.99 -3.68
N GLN A 538 -9.09 19.21 -4.14
CA GLN A 538 -10.08 19.93 -4.94
C GLN A 538 -9.60 20.04 -6.37
N PRO A 539 -10.38 19.58 -7.37
CA PRO A 539 -10.00 19.66 -8.77
C PRO A 539 -10.16 21.09 -9.31
N GLU A 540 -9.21 21.51 -10.12
CA GLU A 540 -9.28 22.74 -10.93
C GLU A 540 -8.72 22.47 -12.32
N THR A 541 -9.43 22.98 -13.37
CA THR A 541 -9.11 22.73 -14.78
C THR A 541 -8.44 23.93 -15.39
N TYR A 542 -7.40 23.69 -16.17
CA TYR A 542 -6.59 24.73 -16.85
C TYR A 542 -6.47 24.41 -18.34
N LYS A 543 -6.45 25.49 -19.16
CA LYS A 543 -6.21 25.42 -20.60
C LYS A 543 -4.76 25.81 -20.86
N LEU A 544 -4.00 24.93 -21.48
CA LEU A 544 -2.60 25.16 -21.84
C LEU A 544 -2.48 25.94 -23.18
N LYS A 545 -1.34 26.57 -23.42
CA LYS A 545 -1.06 27.34 -24.65
C LYS A 545 -1.05 26.47 -25.91
N LYS A 546 -0.72 25.19 -25.77
CA LYS A 546 -0.70 24.22 -26.87
C LYS A 546 -1.11 22.86 -26.39
N ARG A 547 -1.50 21.97 -27.31
CA ARG A 547 -1.70 20.55 -27.02
C ARG A 547 -0.33 19.88 -26.83
N LEU A 548 -0.22 19.08 -25.75
CA LEU A 548 0.85 18.12 -25.59
C LEU A 548 0.56 16.90 -26.45
N ARG A 549 1.56 16.39 -27.17
CA ARG A 549 1.45 15.28 -28.12
C ARG A 549 2.61 14.31 -27.97
N GLY A 550 2.37 13.06 -28.39
CA GLY A 550 3.39 12.01 -28.30
C GLY A 550 3.84 11.78 -26.86
N GLN A 551 5.04 11.28 -26.71
CA GLN A 551 5.64 11.09 -25.39
C GLN A 551 6.36 12.35 -24.93
N THR A 552 5.97 12.86 -23.77
CA THR A 552 6.57 14.08 -23.21
C THR A 552 6.59 14.06 -21.69
N THR A 553 7.21 15.07 -21.10
CA THR A 553 7.26 15.32 -19.66
C THR A 553 6.37 16.52 -19.33
N LEU A 554 5.52 16.38 -18.31
CA LEU A 554 4.79 17.48 -17.70
C LEU A 554 5.41 17.80 -16.34
N SER A 555 5.66 19.08 -16.07
CA SER A 555 6.01 19.55 -14.73
C SER A 555 4.94 20.51 -14.21
N ILE A 556 4.51 20.27 -12.96
CA ILE A 556 3.59 21.12 -12.20
C ILE A 556 4.42 21.86 -11.17
N CYS A 557 4.42 23.19 -11.23
CA CYS A 557 5.31 24.03 -10.44
C CYS A 557 4.53 24.91 -9.48
N THR A 558 5.07 25.07 -8.28
CA THR A 558 4.51 25.92 -7.21
C THR A 558 5.62 26.61 -6.44
N LYS A 559 5.24 27.63 -5.66
CA LYS A 559 6.10 28.28 -4.64
C LYS A 559 5.55 28.12 -3.23
N ALA A 560 4.52 27.31 -3.08
CA ALA A 560 3.81 27.14 -1.82
C ALA A 560 3.89 25.68 -1.33
N SER A 561 3.59 25.48 -0.06
CA SER A 561 3.32 24.16 0.49
C SER A 561 1.94 23.71 0.06
N MET A 562 1.87 22.70 -0.78
CA MET A 562 0.63 22.06 -1.17
C MET A 562 0.83 20.56 -1.43
N GLU A 563 -0.26 19.82 -1.35
CA GLU A 563 -0.33 18.42 -1.69
C GLU A 563 -0.94 18.27 -3.07
N LEU A 564 -0.15 17.79 -4.04
CA LEU A 564 -0.62 17.47 -5.38
C LEU A 564 -1.14 16.02 -5.37
N GLY A 565 -2.46 15.84 -5.30
CA GLY A 565 -3.11 14.53 -5.30
C GLY A 565 -2.98 13.81 -6.63
N GLY A 566 -2.95 14.56 -7.72
CA GLY A 566 -2.79 14.05 -9.07
C GLY A 566 -3.45 14.93 -10.13
N PHE A 567 -3.46 14.40 -11.34
CA PHE A 567 -4.05 15.09 -12.48
C PHE A 567 -4.55 14.12 -13.54
N ASN A 568 -5.36 14.62 -14.45
CA ASN A 568 -5.68 13.98 -15.71
C ASN A 568 -5.91 15.03 -16.81
N PHE A 569 -5.75 14.62 -18.05
CA PHE A 569 -6.10 15.44 -19.21
C PHE A 569 -7.45 15.05 -19.76
N THR A 570 -8.16 16.02 -20.33
CA THR A 570 -9.39 15.76 -21.05
C THR A 570 -9.05 15.13 -22.40
N ARG A 571 -9.58 13.94 -22.69
CA ARG A 571 -9.45 13.33 -24.03
C ARG A 571 -10.34 14.09 -25.00
N ILE A 572 -9.72 14.77 -25.96
CA ILE A 572 -10.44 15.54 -26.97
C ILE A 572 -10.80 14.59 -28.12
N ASN A 573 -12.09 14.49 -28.46
CA ASN A 573 -12.52 13.78 -29.64
C ASN A 573 -12.14 14.58 -30.87
N LYS A 574 -11.10 14.12 -31.58
CA LYS A 574 -10.57 14.80 -32.77
C LYS A 574 -11.45 14.63 -34.03
N ALA A 575 -12.40 13.68 -34.03
CA ALA A 575 -13.16 13.32 -35.24
C ALA A 575 -13.95 14.49 -35.81
N PHE A 576 -14.45 15.38 -34.94
CA PHE A 576 -15.19 16.60 -35.36
C PHE A 576 -14.38 17.89 -35.24
N ALA A 577 -13.09 17.78 -34.93
CA ALA A 577 -12.21 18.94 -34.86
C ALA A 577 -11.71 19.35 -36.25
N ARG A 578 -11.31 20.60 -36.39
CA ARG A 578 -10.50 21.04 -37.56
C ARG A 578 -9.12 20.43 -37.44
N LEU A 579 -8.80 19.45 -38.29
CA LEU A 579 -7.51 18.78 -38.33
C LEU A 579 -6.65 19.31 -39.45
N TYR A 580 -5.48 19.85 -39.11
CA TYR A 580 -4.49 20.15 -40.11
C TYR A 580 -3.88 18.86 -40.65
N VAL A 581 -3.69 18.78 -41.96
CA VAL A 581 -3.25 17.55 -42.61
C VAL A 581 -1.87 17.08 -42.15
N VAL A 582 -1.05 17.98 -41.67
CA VAL A 582 0.25 17.69 -41.06
C VAL A 582 0.12 16.95 -39.69
N GLU A 583 -1.08 16.87 -39.14
CA GLU A 583 -1.39 16.10 -37.92
C GLU A 583 -1.77 14.62 -38.21
N ASN A 584 -1.41 14.12 -39.38
CA ASN A 584 -1.64 12.74 -39.79
C ASN A 584 -0.78 11.76 -38.97
N ARG A 585 -1.24 10.50 -38.85
CA ARG A 585 -0.46 9.43 -38.24
C ARG A 585 0.65 8.95 -39.13
N GLN A 586 0.38 8.86 -40.44
CA GLN A 586 1.31 8.34 -41.44
C GLN A 586 0.98 8.86 -42.82
N ILE A 587 2.03 9.15 -43.59
CA ILE A 587 1.96 9.45 -45.00
C ILE A 587 2.67 8.34 -45.77
N TYR A 588 2.03 7.86 -46.83
CA TYR A 588 2.65 6.94 -47.78
C TYR A 588 2.73 7.60 -49.15
N GLY A 589 3.76 7.27 -49.90
CA GLY A 589 4.05 7.83 -51.22
C GLY A 589 5.29 8.70 -51.21
N ASP A 590 5.65 9.26 -52.38
CA ASP A 590 6.86 10.04 -52.58
C ASP A 590 6.63 11.39 -53.30
N SER A 591 5.40 11.65 -53.75
CA SER A 591 5.03 12.86 -54.49
C SER A 591 4.25 13.83 -53.61
N PHE A 592 4.93 14.47 -52.65
CA PHE A 592 4.38 15.53 -51.81
C PHE A 592 5.49 16.32 -51.11
N THR A 593 5.14 17.50 -50.58
CA THR A 593 5.98 18.32 -49.73
C THR A 593 5.22 18.69 -48.45
N VAL A 594 5.82 18.43 -47.29
CA VAL A 594 5.23 18.80 -45.99
C VAL A 594 5.69 20.21 -45.64
N THR A 595 4.75 21.11 -45.39
CA THR A 595 5.00 22.47 -44.89
C THR A 595 4.59 22.57 -43.41
N LYS A 596 4.61 23.77 -42.83
CA LYS A 596 4.21 23.97 -41.43
C LYS A 596 2.71 23.64 -41.18
N GLU A 597 1.83 23.89 -42.14
CA GLU A 597 0.38 23.82 -41.99
C GLU A 597 -0.33 23.00 -43.08
N ALA A 598 0.38 22.60 -44.12
CA ALA A 598 -0.19 21.96 -45.30
C ALA A 598 0.71 20.85 -45.84
N ILE A 599 0.15 19.97 -46.65
CA ILE A 599 0.87 19.04 -47.51
C ILE A 599 0.59 19.48 -48.92
N GLU A 600 1.62 19.86 -49.65
CA GLU A 600 1.55 20.48 -50.97
C GLU A 600 2.12 19.57 -52.06
N GLY A 601 1.66 19.75 -53.32
CA GLY A 601 2.07 18.96 -54.45
C GLY A 601 1.72 17.48 -54.31
N ILE A 602 0.60 17.17 -53.69
CA ILE A 602 0.15 15.80 -53.55
C ILE A 602 -0.20 15.22 -54.91
N GLY A 603 0.65 14.31 -55.37
CA GLY A 603 0.53 13.66 -56.66
C GLY A 603 0.03 12.23 -56.57
N ASN A 604 0.58 11.38 -57.44
CA ASN A 604 0.13 10.00 -57.61
C ASN A 604 0.49 9.10 -56.42
N ASN A 605 -0.45 8.23 -56.01
CA ASN A 605 -0.27 7.17 -55.03
C ASN A 605 0.16 7.69 -53.62
N VAL A 606 -0.35 8.82 -53.22
CA VAL A 606 -0.16 9.34 -51.87
C VAL A 606 -1.37 9.01 -51.03
N SER A 607 -1.13 8.60 -49.78
CA SER A 607 -2.19 8.43 -48.80
C SER A 607 -1.84 9.01 -47.43
N LEU A 608 -2.84 9.62 -46.78
CA LEU A 608 -2.74 10.22 -45.45
C LEU A 608 -3.65 9.48 -44.50
N GLU A 609 -3.11 8.96 -43.39
CA GLU A 609 -3.87 8.19 -42.41
C GLU A 609 -4.13 8.97 -41.10
N TYR A 610 -5.37 8.87 -40.63
CA TYR A 610 -5.83 9.41 -39.33
C TYR A 610 -6.51 8.30 -38.55
N ALA A 611 -5.85 7.77 -37.51
CA ALA A 611 -6.42 6.72 -36.66
C ALA A 611 -7.36 7.31 -35.60
N ASP A 612 -8.18 6.45 -34.99
CA ASP A 612 -9.00 6.74 -33.81
C ASP A 612 -9.95 7.93 -33.99
N MET A 613 -10.62 8.01 -35.16
CA MET A 613 -11.67 8.98 -35.48
C MET A 613 -13.00 8.43 -34.97
N ASP A 614 -13.43 8.86 -33.77
CA ASP A 614 -14.66 8.39 -33.15
C ASP A 614 -15.84 9.26 -33.56
N PHE A 615 -16.65 8.77 -34.48
CA PHE A 615 -17.89 9.44 -34.95
C PHE A 615 -19.11 9.11 -34.08
N GLY A 616 -18.97 8.29 -33.04
CA GLY A 616 -20.06 7.93 -32.12
C GLY A 616 -21.22 7.22 -32.80
N GLU A 617 -22.34 7.13 -32.10
CA GLU A 617 -23.57 6.50 -32.62
C GLU A 617 -24.32 7.41 -33.62
N GLN A 618 -24.17 8.73 -33.51
CA GLN A 618 -24.83 9.66 -34.43
C GLN A 618 -24.19 9.62 -35.81
N GLY A 619 -22.87 9.40 -35.86
CA GLY A 619 -22.12 9.31 -37.10
C GLY A 619 -21.82 10.66 -37.72
N VAL A 620 -21.26 10.63 -38.93
CA VAL A 620 -20.89 11.78 -39.73
C VAL A 620 -21.46 11.63 -41.15
N SER A 621 -21.92 12.75 -41.75
CA SER A 621 -22.50 12.75 -43.11
C SER A 621 -21.95 13.85 -43.99
N ARG A 622 -20.98 14.62 -43.52
CA ARG A 622 -20.38 15.74 -44.28
C ARG A 622 -18.91 15.90 -43.95
N ILE A 623 -18.11 16.26 -44.93
CA ILE A 623 -16.73 16.71 -44.79
C ILE A 623 -16.51 18.06 -45.39
N THR A 624 -15.83 18.95 -44.68
CA THR A 624 -15.29 20.22 -45.22
C THR A 624 -13.79 20.09 -45.38
N ILE A 625 -13.30 20.36 -46.57
CA ILE A 625 -11.89 20.29 -46.98
C ILE A 625 -11.40 21.69 -47.34
N CYS A 626 -10.26 22.12 -46.81
CA CYS A 626 -9.55 23.31 -47.22
C CYS A 626 -8.32 22.91 -48.02
N GLY A 627 -8.35 23.25 -49.30
CA GLY A 627 -7.29 22.90 -50.26
C GLY A 627 -7.26 23.84 -51.46
N ARG A 628 -6.38 23.51 -52.39
CA ARG A 628 -6.30 24.14 -53.73
C ARG A 628 -5.79 23.12 -54.76
N THR A 629 -6.16 23.32 -56.01
CA THR A 629 -5.72 22.47 -57.12
C THR A 629 -5.72 23.25 -58.44
N PRO A 630 -4.72 23.07 -59.29
CA PRO A 630 -4.71 23.64 -60.64
C PRO A 630 -5.62 22.89 -61.62
N LEU A 631 -6.10 21.68 -61.23
CA LEU A 631 -6.98 20.86 -62.06
C LEU A 631 -8.40 21.40 -62.03
N ALA A 632 -9.18 21.16 -63.11
CA ALA A 632 -10.61 21.53 -63.13
C ALA A 632 -11.39 20.90 -62.01
N ASN A 633 -11.10 19.61 -61.72
CA ASN A 633 -11.56 18.88 -60.54
C ASN A 633 -10.42 17.93 -60.08
N ASN A 634 -10.25 17.79 -58.75
CA ASN A 634 -9.32 16.84 -58.17
C ASN A 634 -10.10 15.79 -57.36
N THR A 635 -9.95 14.55 -57.77
CA THR A 635 -10.63 13.41 -57.13
C THR A 635 -9.90 12.98 -55.83
N ILE A 636 -10.57 12.97 -54.71
CA ILE A 636 -10.04 12.52 -53.43
C ILE A 636 -10.87 11.33 -52.92
N HIS A 637 -10.23 10.21 -52.70
CA HIS A 637 -10.85 9.06 -52.05
C HIS A 637 -10.76 9.18 -50.53
N VAL A 638 -11.90 9.22 -49.85
CA VAL A 638 -12.01 9.23 -48.40
C VAL A 638 -12.43 7.84 -47.94
N ARG A 639 -11.47 7.05 -47.41
CA ARG A 639 -11.71 5.69 -46.95
C ARG A 639 -11.90 5.69 -45.43
N PHE A 640 -12.95 5.05 -44.99
CA PHE A 640 -13.23 4.77 -43.60
C PHE A 640 -12.98 3.27 -43.36
N VAL A 641 -12.07 2.96 -42.45
CA VAL A 641 -11.65 1.58 -42.15
C VAL A 641 -11.98 1.31 -40.69
N GLY A 642 -13.03 0.50 -40.46
CA GLY A 642 -13.54 0.05 -39.16
C GLY A 642 -13.98 -1.39 -39.27
N GLU A 643 -15.08 -1.76 -38.62
CA GLU A 643 -15.69 -3.10 -38.77
C GLU A 643 -16.09 -3.37 -40.20
N GLU A 644 -16.64 -2.34 -40.88
CA GLU A 644 -16.86 -2.33 -42.33
C GLU A 644 -16.06 -1.20 -42.97
N SER A 645 -15.42 -1.51 -44.11
CA SER A 645 -14.66 -0.50 -44.85
C SER A 645 -15.54 0.15 -45.89
N VAL A 646 -15.61 1.50 -45.83
CA VAL A 646 -16.35 2.33 -46.81
C VAL A 646 -15.40 3.24 -47.53
N ASN A 647 -15.50 3.28 -48.88
CA ASN A 647 -14.75 4.24 -49.69
C ASN A 647 -15.72 5.24 -50.33
N GLN A 648 -15.51 6.50 -50.07
CA GLN A 648 -16.30 7.60 -50.64
C GLN A 648 -15.39 8.50 -51.47
N ILE A 649 -15.97 9.20 -52.42
CA ILE A 649 -15.25 10.03 -53.36
C ILE A 649 -15.78 11.43 -53.28
N VAL A 650 -14.89 12.40 -53.19
CA VAL A 650 -15.19 13.83 -53.31
C VAL A 650 -14.41 14.43 -54.47
N GLU A 651 -15.07 15.34 -55.22
CA GLU A 651 -14.49 16.05 -56.35
C GLU A 651 -14.24 17.49 -55.94
N PHE A 652 -12.98 17.83 -55.65
CA PHE A 652 -12.59 19.16 -55.26
C PHE A 652 -12.43 20.03 -56.50
N PRO A 653 -13.14 21.22 -56.60
CA PRO A 653 -13.10 22.06 -57.75
C PRO A 653 -11.78 22.83 -57.86
N HIS A 654 -11.50 23.43 -59.04
CA HIS A 654 -10.37 24.28 -59.28
C HIS A 654 -10.34 25.47 -58.32
N GLU A 655 -9.21 25.68 -57.65
CA GLU A 655 -8.93 26.85 -56.79
C GLU A 655 -7.45 27.21 -56.87
N GLU A 656 -7.16 28.49 -57.11
CA GLU A 656 -5.79 29.01 -57.14
C GLU A 656 -5.24 29.28 -55.73
N GLU A 657 -6.15 29.56 -54.77
CA GLU A 657 -5.81 29.81 -53.38
C GLU A 657 -6.50 28.77 -52.47
N TYR A 658 -6.02 28.61 -51.23
CA TYR A 658 -6.66 27.75 -50.27
C TYR A 658 -8.09 28.16 -49.98
N ARG A 659 -9.05 27.32 -50.34
CA ARG A 659 -10.48 27.52 -50.09
C ARG A 659 -11.13 26.29 -49.45
N GLU A 660 -12.24 26.57 -48.78
CA GLU A 660 -13.07 25.55 -48.10
C GLU A 660 -14.21 25.10 -49.01
N HIS A 661 -14.31 23.80 -49.21
CA HIS A 661 -15.45 23.17 -49.89
C HIS A 661 -16.01 22.06 -49.02
N SER A 662 -17.36 21.98 -48.95
CA SER A 662 -18.07 20.95 -48.15
C SER A 662 -18.70 19.93 -49.09
N PHE A 663 -18.58 18.66 -48.71
CA PHE A 663 -19.07 17.52 -49.46
C PHE A 663 -19.95 16.65 -48.58
N ASP A 664 -21.11 16.24 -49.11
CA ASP A 664 -21.99 15.28 -48.42
C ASP A 664 -21.40 13.88 -48.58
N LEU A 665 -21.46 13.11 -47.48
CA LEU A 665 -21.00 11.73 -47.36
C LEU A 665 -22.16 10.80 -47.06
N GLN A 666 -22.01 9.53 -47.41
CA GLN A 666 -22.86 8.49 -46.84
C GLN A 666 -22.51 8.41 -45.34
N PRO A 667 -23.52 8.27 -44.43
CA PRO A 667 -23.28 8.26 -43.01
C PRO A 667 -22.31 7.16 -42.57
N VAL A 668 -21.31 7.53 -41.77
CA VAL A 668 -20.35 6.62 -41.16
C VAL A 668 -20.38 6.80 -39.65
N LYS A 669 -20.35 5.69 -38.89
CA LYS A 669 -20.46 5.69 -37.43
C LYS A 669 -19.31 4.99 -36.76
N GLY A 670 -19.22 5.17 -35.43
CA GLY A 670 -18.23 4.50 -34.58
C GLY A 670 -16.80 4.95 -34.79
N VAL A 671 -15.87 4.17 -34.26
CA VAL A 671 -14.43 4.47 -34.36
C VAL A 671 -13.90 4.01 -35.71
N GLN A 672 -13.32 4.91 -36.47
CA GLN A 672 -12.80 4.66 -37.82
C GLN A 672 -11.34 5.10 -37.92
N LYS A 673 -10.58 4.42 -38.78
CA LYS A 673 -9.38 4.96 -39.37
C LYS A 673 -9.76 5.64 -40.69
N VAL A 674 -9.53 6.94 -40.80
CA VAL A 674 -9.77 7.71 -42.04
C VAL A 674 -8.50 7.76 -42.87
N VAL A 675 -8.60 7.44 -44.16
CA VAL A 675 -7.48 7.45 -45.10
C VAL A 675 -7.88 8.28 -46.33
N PHE A 676 -7.20 9.40 -46.54
CA PHE A 676 -7.30 10.11 -47.80
C PHE A 676 -6.34 9.48 -48.81
N VAL A 677 -6.84 9.12 -49.99
CA VAL A 677 -6.04 8.48 -51.04
C VAL A 677 -6.12 9.30 -52.32
N PHE A 678 -4.97 9.61 -52.85
CA PHE A 678 -4.78 10.39 -54.08
C PHE A 678 -4.23 9.45 -55.17
N LEU A 679 -5.03 9.20 -56.20
CA LEU A 679 -4.71 8.31 -57.27
C LEU A 679 -3.96 9.04 -58.40
N PRO A 680 -3.42 8.33 -59.44
CA PRO A 680 -2.78 8.91 -60.60
C PRO A 680 -3.64 9.97 -61.29
N GLY A 681 -3.05 11.14 -61.51
CA GLY A 681 -3.72 12.30 -62.11
C GLY A 681 -4.11 13.38 -61.08
N CYS A 682 -3.85 13.18 -59.80
CA CYS A 682 -4.04 14.22 -58.76
C CYS A 682 -2.90 15.25 -58.78
N ASP A 683 -3.26 16.48 -58.43
CA ASP A 683 -2.35 17.57 -58.10
C ASP A 683 -3.08 18.47 -57.09
N PHE A 684 -2.79 18.30 -55.82
CA PHE A 684 -3.55 18.88 -54.75
C PHE A 684 -2.68 19.38 -53.61
N ASP A 685 -2.99 20.57 -53.13
CA ASP A 685 -2.46 21.12 -51.89
C ASP A 685 -3.54 21.09 -50.83
N PHE A 686 -3.26 20.37 -49.74
CA PHE A 686 -4.20 20.06 -48.68
C PHE A 686 -3.77 20.71 -47.37
N LYS A 687 -4.66 21.58 -46.79
CA LYS A 687 -4.33 22.30 -45.56
C LYS A 687 -4.98 21.71 -44.32
N TRP A 688 -6.28 21.54 -44.32
CA TRP A 688 -7.03 20.97 -43.22
C TRP A 688 -8.39 20.42 -43.70
N PHE A 689 -8.99 19.59 -42.83
CA PHE A 689 -10.35 19.07 -43.01
C PHE A 689 -11.11 19.05 -41.67
N ARG A 690 -12.46 18.95 -41.75
CA ARG A 690 -13.36 18.78 -40.63
C ARG A 690 -14.54 17.95 -41.04
N PHE A 691 -14.95 17.01 -40.20
CA PHE A 691 -16.17 16.23 -40.37
C PHE A 691 -17.33 16.87 -39.62
N GLU A 692 -18.57 16.71 -40.14
CA GLU A 692 -19.81 17.28 -39.57
C GLU A 692 -20.97 16.28 -39.65
#